data_24bd22484b9a09203192118e970ca6ab
#
_entry.id   24bd22484b9a09203192118e970ca6ab
#
_cell.length_a   1.000
_cell.length_b   1.000
_cell.length_c   1.000
_cell.angle_alpha   90.00
_cell.angle_beta   90.00
_cell.angle_gamma   90.00
#
_symmetry.space_group_name_H-M   'P 1'
#
loop_
_entity.id
_entity.type
_entity.pdbx_description
1 polymer ?
#
loop_
_entity_poly.entity_id
_entity_poly.type
_entity_poly.pdbx_seq_one_letter_code
_entity_poly.pdbx_strand_id
1 'polypeptide(L)'
;MRAGLPEREPEFLKYWEENKIYEKKQELHAGHKKFVLHDGPPYANGKIHMGTALNKILKDIIMKYKYAQGFDTPYVPGWDTHGMPIEHAAIKNLGLNRHELDTLVLRKECHDYALKWIDEQRTDFKRLGVLGDWDHPYITMTHDYEAVQIHVFGEMAKKGYIYKGKKAVYWCPHCETALAEAEIEYGEEKSPAIFVKMPLVKDNGMLPEAAQGKPAYIVIWTTTPWTMPANVAIALHPDFEYAWVECEGEILFMAKEMLEAVGKVCKKDLSNIIGTCQGKDMEYAECRHPFETIDRRSLVVLADYVTLEAGTGCVHTAPGHGADDFETGVRYNLPIICPVDGSGKLTAEAGADFAGMFVFDANVPIIKYLAGLNRLFGKENIRHQYAHCWRCKNPIIYRATEQWFASVDGFREEALNAIANDVQWIPSWGEARIHNMVADRHDWCISRQRVWGVPIPIFYCEDCNEHLVNDDTINAVADLFAKEGSDAWWAHSAEEILPQGTKCPKCGGTHFRKESDIMDVWFDSGSSHAAVCKTRPELAWPADMYLEGSDQHRGWFQSSLLTSVATEGKAPYRAVLTHGYVVDGEGRKMSKSVGNTVAPQEVIAQYGADIIRLWAASSDYKADIRISKEILKQLSEVYRKIRNTIRYILGNTNDFNYEIDKVEFKDMLELDRWALMHMQLLKKEVSAAYESYDFHVLYHAIHNFCSVEMSSYYLDILKDRLYAYKADSFERRSAQTAMYEIMLDLVVMIAPVLSFTMEEVWQFMKKPASMPESVFMMPWPECKEEYIDEALESKWDNFIEIRSEITRVLEGARRAKTIGHSLDAKVELHATGEALAILRSVEGDLATLLIVSQAKLVEGLAGGVEATGREDLKVTVQAAEGEKCERCWIYSDTVGKDAEHPTVCARCAAALK
;
A
#
# COMPACT_ATOMS: atom_id res chain seq x y z
N MET A 1 23.66 24.05 11.01
CA MET A 1 22.52 23.17 11.32
C MET A 1 21.86 23.55 12.65
N ARG A 2 20.67 24.12 12.63
CA ARG A 2 19.86 24.42 13.85
C ARG A 2 18.84 23.31 14.06
N ALA A 3 18.30 23.14 15.26
CA ALA A 3 17.16 22.27 15.51
C ALA A 3 15.87 22.92 14.94
N GLY A 4 14.78 22.16 14.79
CA GLY A 4 13.49 22.68 14.32
C GLY A 4 13.22 22.28 12.87
N LEU A 5 12.94 20.97 12.61
CA LEU A 5 12.57 20.49 11.28
C LEU A 5 11.31 21.19 10.75
N PRO A 6 10.22 21.33 11.55
CA PRO A 6 8.98 21.92 11.03
C PRO A 6 9.16 23.32 10.44
N GLU A 7 10.03 24.13 11.04
CA GLU A 7 10.30 25.51 10.62
C GLU A 7 11.31 25.58 9.46
N ARG A 8 12.23 24.62 9.36
CA ARG A 8 13.32 24.68 8.39
C ARG A 8 13.02 23.95 7.08
N GLU A 9 12.28 22.88 7.12
CA GLU A 9 11.94 22.10 5.91
C GLU A 9 11.29 22.96 4.81
N PRO A 10 10.39 23.93 5.12
CA PRO A 10 9.83 24.83 4.11
C PRO A 10 10.87 25.69 3.39
N GLU A 11 12.02 26.01 4.04
CA GLU A 11 13.11 26.76 3.40
C GLU A 11 13.75 25.92 2.27
N PHE A 12 13.89 24.60 2.48
CA PHE A 12 14.45 23.71 1.48
C PHE A 12 13.47 23.39 0.36
N LEU A 13 12.16 23.29 0.64
CA LEU A 13 11.14 23.21 -0.42
C LEU A 13 11.23 24.41 -1.35
N LYS A 14 11.28 25.59 -0.78
CA LYS A 14 11.46 26.83 -1.55
C LYS A 14 12.77 26.82 -2.34
N TYR A 15 13.86 26.36 -1.73
CA TYR A 15 15.16 26.24 -2.40
C TYR A 15 15.08 25.30 -3.61
N TRP A 16 14.44 24.14 -3.47
CA TRP A 16 14.31 23.17 -4.57
C TRP A 16 13.46 23.72 -5.71
N GLU A 17 12.37 24.44 -5.40
CA GLU A 17 11.51 25.08 -6.40
C GLU A 17 12.21 26.23 -7.13
N GLU A 18 12.79 27.18 -6.40
CA GLU A 18 13.46 28.35 -6.98
C GLU A 18 14.67 27.96 -7.84
N ASN A 19 15.39 26.91 -7.47
CA ASN A 19 16.53 26.42 -8.20
C ASN A 19 16.20 25.31 -9.22
N LYS A 20 14.93 24.94 -9.36
CA LYS A 20 14.45 23.91 -10.30
C LYS A 20 15.24 22.60 -10.19
N ILE A 21 15.38 22.09 -8.96
CA ILE A 21 16.22 20.93 -8.68
C ILE A 21 15.71 19.68 -9.39
N TYR A 22 14.38 19.47 -9.47
CA TYR A 22 13.79 18.34 -10.17
C TYR A 22 14.11 18.41 -11.67
N GLU A 23 13.89 19.54 -12.33
CA GLU A 23 14.10 19.73 -13.76
C GLU A 23 15.58 19.55 -14.12
N LYS A 24 16.49 20.17 -13.37
CA LYS A 24 17.95 19.99 -13.58
C LYS A 24 18.39 18.54 -13.43
N LYS A 25 17.81 17.82 -12.47
CA LYS A 25 18.01 16.38 -12.31
C LYS A 25 17.64 15.61 -13.58
N GLN A 26 16.47 15.90 -14.16
CA GLN A 26 16.01 15.25 -15.37
C GLN A 26 16.93 15.61 -16.56
N GLU A 27 17.33 16.86 -16.69
CA GLU A 27 18.26 17.30 -17.74
C GLU A 27 19.62 16.60 -17.66
N LEU A 28 20.19 16.41 -16.45
CA LEU A 28 21.47 15.76 -16.25
C LEU A 28 21.47 14.28 -16.69
N HIS A 29 20.37 13.57 -16.52
CA HIS A 29 20.25 12.18 -16.90
C HIS A 29 19.44 11.97 -18.19
N ALA A 30 19.17 13.04 -18.94
CA ALA A 30 18.52 12.94 -20.24
C ALA A 30 19.27 11.98 -21.18
N GLY A 31 18.57 10.97 -21.68
CA GLY A 31 19.16 9.93 -22.54
C GLY A 31 19.81 8.75 -21.80
N HIS A 32 19.88 8.78 -20.49
CA HIS A 32 20.23 7.60 -19.70
C HIS A 32 19.13 6.52 -19.76
N LYS A 33 19.43 5.32 -19.29
CA LYS A 33 18.43 4.27 -19.16
C LYS A 33 17.33 4.74 -18.20
N LYS A 34 16.08 4.69 -18.65
CA LYS A 34 14.94 5.08 -17.84
C LYS A 34 14.63 4.05 -16.75
N PHE A 35 14.18 4.52 -15.63
CA PHE A 35 13.45 3.76 -14.62
C PHE A 35 12.13 4.49 -14.36
N VAL A 36 11.05 3.92 -14.87
CA VAL A 36 9.70 4.50 -14.78
C VAL A 36 8.91 3.81 -13.67
N LEU A 37 8.70 4.51 -12.58
CA LEU A 37 7.73 4.17 -11.56
C LEU A 37 6.45 4.94 -11.86
N HIS A 38 5.44 4.25 -12.42
CA HIS A 38 4.16 4.89 -12.71
C HIS A 38 3.36 5.09 -11.43
N ASP A 39 2.92 6.31 -11.19
CA ASP A 39 2.18 6.67 -9.98
C ASP A 39 0.73 6.20 -10.07
N GLY A 40 0.27 5.37 -9.13
CA GLY A 40 -1.14 5.10 -8.96
C GLY A 40 -1.86 6.36 -8.49
N PRO A 41 -2.96 6.75 -9.16
CA PRO A 41 -3.58 8.04 -8.90
C PRO A 41 -4.39 8.00 -7.60
N PRO A 42 -4.01 8.77 -6.57
CA PRO A 42 -4.85 8.93 -5.40
C PRO A 42 -6.16 9.62 -5.78
N TYR A 43 -7.20 9.31 -5.02
CA TYR A 43 -8.52 9.89 -5.23
C TYR A 43 -8.51 11.37 -4.80
N ALA A 44 -9.03 12.24 -5.67
CA ALA A 44 -9.14 13.69 -5.41
C ALA A 44 -10.32 14.00 -4.46
N ASN A 45 -10.31 13.42 -3.26
CA ASN A 45 -11.40 13.53 -2.30
C ASN A 45 -10.91 13.49 -0.86
N GLY A 46 -10.66 14.65 -0.28
CA GLY A 46 -10.23 14.79 1.12
C GLY A 46 -8.72 14.87 1.31
N LYS A 47 -8.35 15.07 2.57
CA LYS A 47 -6.94 15.18 2.99
C LYS A 47 -6.24 13.83 2.92
N ILE A 48 -4.94 13.85 2.70
CA ILE A 48 -4.10 12.65 2.75
C ILE A 48 -4.08 12.05 4.17
N HIS A 49 -3.91 10.74 4.25
CA HIS A 49 -3.73 10.00 5.50
C HIS A 49 -2.33 9.35 5.55
N MET A 50 -1.96 8.75 6.69
CA MET A 50 -0.63 8.16 6.86
C MET A 50 -0.30 7.07 5.83
N GLY A 51 -1.28 6.31 5.36
CA GLY A 51 -1.09 5.32 4.28
C GLY A 51 -0.70 5.99 2.96
N THR A 52 -1.34 7.11 2.60
CA THR A 52 -0.98 7.88 1.41
C THR A 52 0.41 8.52 1.54
N ALA A 53 0.74 9.01 2.74
CA ALA A 53 2.08 9.55 3.02
C ALA A 53 3.15 8.45 2.90
N LEU A 54 2.92 7.26 3.48
CA LEU A 54 3.80 6.10 3.33
C LEU A 54 4.05 5.78 1.86
N ASN A 55 2.99 5.64 1.07
CA ASN A 55 3.03 5.31 -0.35
C ASN A 55 3.92 6.28 -1.14
N LYS A 56 3.66 7.58 -1.01
CA LYS A 56 4.42 8.61 -1.74
C LYS A 56 5.88 8.70 -1.28
N ILE A 57 6.15 8.50 0.01
CA ILE A 57 7.52 8.49 0.55
C ILE A 57 8.31 7.29 0.00
N LEU A 58 7.72 6.09 -0.02
CA LEU A 58 8.38 4.89 -0.56
C LEU A 58 8.75 5.06 -2.04
N LYS A 59 7.83 5.61 -2.84
CA LYS A 59 8.07 5.96 -4.25
C LYS A 59 9.25 6.93 -4.39
N ASP A 60 9.24 8.00 -3.63
CA ASP A 60 10.29 9.02 -3.66
C ASP A 60 11.66 8.48 -3.24
N ILE A 61 11.72 7.61 -2.23
CA ILE A 61 12.95 6.94 -1.81
C ILE A 61 13.53 6.13 -2.97
N ILE A 62 12.70 5.33 -3.64
CA ILE A 62 13.12 4.49 -4.77
C ILE A 62 13.61 5.37 -5.92
N MET A 63 12.85 6.41 -6.28
CA MET A 63 13.19 7.29 -7.39
C MET A 63 14.50 8.05 -7.15
N LYS A 64 14.73 8.55 -5.93
CA LYS A 64 15.99 9.19 -5.55
C LYS A 64 17.17 8.22 -5.59
N TYR A 65 16.98 7.00 -5.10
CA TYR A 65 18.01 5.97 -5.15
C TYR A 65 18.35 5.55 -6.60
N LYS A 66 17.33 5.26 -7.42
CA LYS A 66 17.55 4.88 -8.84
C LYS A 66 18.19 6.01 -9.63
N TYR A 67 17.86 7.27 -9.34
CA TYR A 67 18.59 8.40 -9.93
C TYR A 67 20.06 8.38 -9.55
N ALA A 68 20.39 8.24 -8.29
CA ALA A 68 21.77 8.20 -7.85
C ALA A 68 22.56 7.04 -8.50
N GLN A 69 21.89 5.94 -8.86
CA GLN A 69 22.46 4.84 -9.63
C GLN A 69 22.67 5.16 -11.14
N GLY A 70 22.31 6.35 -11.59
CA GLY A 70 22.54 6.80 -12.98
C GLY A 70 21.35 6.57 -13.92
N PHE A 71 20.17 6.20 -13.40
CA PHE A 71 18.97 6.13 -14.24
C PHE A 71 18.35 7.52 -14.45
N ASP A 72 17.72 7.69 -15.63
CA ASP A 72 16.73 8.75 -15.85
C ASP A 72 15.43 8.33 -15.13
N THR A 73 14.98 9.15 -14.17
CA THR A 73 13.87 8.81 -13.27
C THR A 73 12.75 9.84 -13.31
N PRO A 74 12.03 9.95 -14.43
CA PRO A 74 10.88 10.85 -14.50
C PRO A 74 9.77 10.36 -13.58
N TYR A 75 9.25 11.25 -12.74
CA TYR A 75 8.12 10.97 -11.87
C TYR A 75 6.98 11.93 -12.13
N VAL A 76 5.92 11.42 -12.74
CA VAL A 76 4.69 12.15 -13.05
C VAL A 76 3.61 11.74 -12.07
N PRO A 77 3.27 12.58 -11.09
CA PRO A 77 2.19 12.29 -10.14
C PRO A 77 0.83 12.29 -10.85
N GLY A 78 -0.13 11.52 -10.32
CA GLY A 78 -1.46 11.43 -10.90
C GLY A 78 -2.57 11.63 -9.90
N TRP A 79 -3.80 11.88 -10.40
CA TRP A 79 -5.03 11.91 -9.63
C TRP A 79 -6.19 11.25 -10.36
N ASP A 80 -6.94 10.42 -9.60
CA ASP A 80 -8.23 9.90 -10.03
C ASP A 80 -9.33 10.85 -9.57
N THR A 81 -10.16 11.29 -10.50
CA THR A 81 -11.06 12.45 -10.31
C THR A 81 -12.52 12.16 -10.59
N HIS A 82 -12.86 10.97 -11.06
CA HIS A 82 -14.25 10.61 -11.37
C HIS A 82 -14.87 9.71 -10.29
N GLY A 83 -16.16 9.44 -10.47
CA GLY A 83 -16.88 8.43 -9.73
C GLY A 83 -17.68 8.95 -8.53
N MET A 84 -18.36 8.01 -7.93
CA MET A 84 -19.37 8.21 -6.90
C MET A 84 -18.91 8.99 -5.65
N PRO A 85 -17.67 8.84 -5.14
CA PRO A 85 -17.26 9.59 -3.95
C PRO A 85 -17.24 11.09 -4.12
N ILE A 86 -16.82 11.57 -5.28
CA ILE A 86 -16.79 13.01 -5.61
C ILE A 86 -18.20 13.51 -5.91
N GLU A 87 -18.97 12.77 -6.70
CA GLU A 87 -20.37 13.12 -7.01
C GLU A 87 -21.22 13.24 -5.74
N HIS A 88 -21.10 12.32 -4.80
CA HIS A 88 -21.79 12.42 -3.50
C HIS A 88 -21.40 13.66 -2.69
N ALA A 89 -20.11 14.00 -2.69
CA ALA A 89 -19.63 15.19 -1.99
C ALA A 89 -20.17 16.47 -2.64
N ALA A 90 -20.14 16.55 -3.97
CA ALA A 90 -20.69 17.68 -4.73
C ALA A 90 -22.20 17.86 -4.50
N ILE A 91 -22.99 16.78 -4.59
CA ILE A 91 -24.43 16.81 -4.31
C ILE A 91 -24.71 17.30 -2.89
N LYS A 92 -23.94 16.80 -1.92
CA LYS A 92 -24.07 17.25 -0.52
C LYS A 92 -23.76 18.73 -0.34
N ASN A 93 -22.76 19.25 -1.04
CA ASN A 93 -22.40 20.68 -1.01
C ASN A 93 -23.49 21.56 -1.62
N LEU A 94 -24.12 21.10 -2.72
CA LEU A 94 -25.23 21.80 -3.34
C LEU A 94 -26.53 21.76 -2.50
N GLY A 95 -26.64 20.76 -1.61
CA GLY A 95 -27.83 20.60 -0.74
C GLY A 95 -29.13 20.26 -1.49
N LEU A 96 -29.02 19.72 -2.71
CA LEU A 96 -30.13 19.39 -3.60
C LEU A 96 -30.25 17.87 -3.79
N ASN A 97 -31.42 17.43 -4.30
CA ASN A 97 -31.59 16.02 -4.69
C ASN A 97 -30.95 15.82 -6.08
N ARG A 98 -30.22 14.70 -6.27
CA ARG A 98 -29.54 14.38 -7.53
C ARG A 98 -30.47 14.37 -8.75
N HIS A 99 -31.73 13.95 -8.59
CA HIS A 99 -32.70 13.86 -9.65
C HIS A 99 -33.28 15.23 -10.09
N GLU A 100 -33.02 16.29 -9.32
CA GLU A 100 -33.46 17.66 -9.57
C GLU A 100 -32.34 18.54 -10.18
N LEU A 101 -31.11 17.99 -10.25
CA LEU A 101 -29.94 18.73 -10.75
C LEU A 101 -29.79 18.58 -12.26
N ASP A 102 -29.48 19.71 -12.91
CA ASP A 102 -28.99 19.67 -14.29
C ASP A 102 -27.63 18.97 -14.34
N THR A 103 -27.46 18.08 -15.32
CA THR A 103 -26.27 17.23 -15.45
C THR A 103 -24.99 18.03 -15.59
N LEU A 104 -24.97 19.08 -16.42
CA LEU A 104 -23.77 19.89 -16.65
C LEU A 104 -23.43 20.74 -15.42
N VAL A 105 -24.43 21.20 -14.68
CA VAL A 105 -24.23 21.92 -13.41
C VAL A 105 -23.58 20.98 -12.37
N LEU A 106 -24.08 19.76 -12.22
CA LEU A 106 -23.50 18.78 -11.30
C LEU A 106 -22.09 18.41 -11.70
N ARG A 107 -21.83 18.18 -12.99
CA ARG A 107 -20.50 17.85 -13.51
C ARG A 107 -19.50 18.97 -13.23
N LYS A 108 -19.90 20.22 -13.44
CA LYS A 108 -19.06 21.38 -13.11
C LYS A 108 -18.70 21.43 -11.62
N GLU A 109 -19.68 21.20 -10.74
CA GLU A 109 -19.41 21.19 -9.29
C GLU A 109 -18.47 20.05 -8.89
N CYS A 110 -18.61 18.87 -9.51
CA CYS A 110 -17.69 17.74 -9.29
C CYS A 110 -16.27 18.08 -9.75
N HIS A 111 -16.12 18.68 -10.91
CA HIS A 111 -14.85 19.14 -11.47
C HIS A 111 -14.16 20.13 -10.53
N ASP A 112 -14.86 21.17 -10.11
CA ASP A 112 -14.32 22.20 -9.23
C ASP A 112 -13.95 21.62 -7.84
N TYR A 113 -14.74 20.69 -7.34
CA TYR A 113 -14.44 19.94 -6.12
C TYR A 113 -13.15 19.12 -6.24
N ALA A 114 -12.97 18.39 -7.34
CA ALA A 114 -11.78 17.58 -7.57
C ALA A 114 -10.52 18.45 -7.67
N LEU A 115 -10.56 19.56 -8.42
CA LEU A 115 -9.43 20.48 -8.53
C LEU A 115 -8.98 21.03 -7.17
N LYS A 116 -9.92 21.40 -6.32
CA LYS A 116 -9.61 21.85 -4.95
C LYS A 116 -8.79 20.83 -4.18
N TRP A 117 -9.20 19.54 -4.23
CA TRP A 117 -8.49 18.50 -3.48
C TRP A 117 -7.16 18.12 -4.11
N ILE A 118 -7.03 18.21 -5.42
CA ILE A 118 -5.75 18.06 -6.11
C ILE A 118 -4.74 19.08 -5.57
N ASP A 119 -5.12 20.35 -5.46
CA ASP A 119 -4.21 21.42 -4.99
C ASP A 119 -3.83 21.24 -3.52
N GLU A 120 -4.79 20.85 -2.66
CA GLU A 120 -4.49 20.56 -1.25
C GLU A 120 -3.56 19.35 -1.11
N GLN A 121 -3.84 18.24 -1.81
CA GLN A 121 -3.02 17.04 -1.75
C GLN A 121 -1.63 17.23 -2.38
N ARG A 122 -1.52 18.01 -3.48
CA ARG A 122 -0.26 18.40 -4.10
C ARG A 122 0.63 19.12 -3.08
N THR A 123 0.06 20.07 -2.37
CA THR A 123 0.76 20.82 -1.30
C THR A 123 1.25 19.88 -0.19
N ASP A 124 0.41 18.95 0.24
CA ASP A 124 0.76 17.96 1.26
C ASP A 124 1.87 17.01 0.79
N PHE A 125 1.83 16.53 -0.45
CA PHE A 125 2.87 15.66 -1.02
C PHE A 125 4.22 16.37 -1.19
N LYS A 126 4.20 17.60 -1.68
CA LYS A 126 5.41 18.44 -1.73
C LYS A 126 5.97 18.68 -0.32
N ARG A 127 5.10 18.89 0.68
CA ARG A 127 5.51 19.06 2.08
C ARG A 127 6.17 17.81 2.69
N LEU A 128 5.88 16.60 2.17
CA LEU A 128 6.58 15.36 2.52
C LEU A 128 8.00 15.26 1.91
N GLY A 129 8.40 16.19 1.06
CA GLY A 129 9.69 16.18 0.37
C GLY A 129 9.75 15.28 -0.86
N VAL A 130 8.61 14.97 -1.44
CA VAL A 130 8.50 14.16 -2.67
C VAL A 130 8.84 15.02 -3.88
N LEU A 131 9.85 14.61 -4.66
CA LEU A 131 10.26 15.26 -5.90
C LEU A 131 9.51 14.66 -7.10
N GLY A 132 9.04 15.51 -8.00
CA GLY A 132 8.32 15.07 -9.20
C GLY A 132 7.86 16.26 -10.04
N ASP A 133 7.27 15.97 -11.21
CA ASP A 133 6.66 16.98 -12.08
C ASP A 133 5.26 17.37 -11.56
N TRP A 134 5.25 18.20 -10.52
CA TRP A 134 4.02 18.66 -9.88
C TRP A 134 3.24 19.67 -10.70
N ASP A 135 3.88 20.28 -11.68
CA ASP A 135 3.26 21.29 -12.55
C ASP A 135 2.51 20.66 -13.71
N HIS A 136 2.92 19.45 -14.16
CA HIS A 136 2.30 18.73 -15.26
C HIS A 136 1.86 17.31 -14.85
N PRO A 137 1.06 17.17 -13.78
CA PRO A 137 0.57 15.86 -13.37
C PRO A 137 -0.36 15.27 -14.44
N TYR A 138 -0.66 13.98 -14.32
CA TYR A 138 -1.78 13.43 -15.06
C TYR A 138 -3.06 13.46 -14.19
N ILE A 139 -4.19 13.75 -14.79
CA ILE A 139 -5.48 13.84 -14.13
C ILE A 139 -6.51 13.15 -15.01
N THR A 140 -7.26 12.19 -14.47
CA THR A 140 -8.15 11.34 -15.27
C THR A 140 -9.29 12.10 -15.96
N MET A 141 -9.63 13.33 -15.53
CA MET A 141 -10.65 14.19 -16.15
C MET A 141 -10.06 15.19 -17.17
N THR A 142 -8.81 15.08 -17.57
CA THR A 142 -8.29 15.93 -18.65
C THR A 142 -8.73 15.41 -20.00
N HIS A 143 -8.96 16.31 -20.92
CA HIS A 143 -9.51 16.02 -22.25
C HIS A 143 -8.70 14.96 -23.00
N ASP A 144 -7.36 15.09 -22.99
CA ASP A 144 -6.47 14.13 -23.65
C ASP A 144 -6.53 12.73 -22.98
N TYR A 145 -6.65 12.69 -21.65
CA TYR A 145 -6.78 11.42 -20.93
C TYR A 145 -8.09 10.71 -21.27
N GLU A 146 -9.21 11.45 -21.22
CA GLU A 146 -10.53 10.92 -21.56
C GLU A 146 -10.59 10.43 -23.01
N ALA A 147 -9.97 11.15 -23.95
CA ALA A 147 -9.90 10.74 -25.37
C ALA A 147 -9.15 9.41 -25.52
N VAL A 148 -8.01 9.23 -24.86
CA VAL A 148 -7.25 7.96 -24.89
C VAL A 148 -8.05 6.83 -24.23
N GLN A 149 -8.76 7.11 -23.15
CA GLN A 149 -9.64 6.13 -22.50
C GLN A 149 -10.75 5.64 -23.48
N ILE A 150 -11.33 6.52 -24.27
CA ILE A 150 -12.30 6.14 -25.33
C ILE A 150 -11.64 5.19 -26.34
N HIS A 151 -10.40 5.42 -26.74
CA HIS A 151 -9.68 4.50 -27.63
C HIS A 151 -9.41 3.13 -26.96
N VAL A 152 -9.06 3.09 -25.66
CA VAL A 152 -8.90 1.82 -24.92
C VAL A 152 -10.22 1.04 -24.93
N PHE A 153 -11.33 1.70 -24.67
CA PHE A 153 -12.66 1.10 -24.76
C PHE A 153 -12.95 0.60 -26.19
N GLY A 154 -12.64 1.40 -27.20
CA GLY A 154 -12.84 1.07 -28.63
C GLY A 154 -12.07 -0.17 -29.05
N GLU A 155 -10.81 -0.29 -28.65
CA GLU A 155 -9.99 -1.48 -28.94
C GLU A 155 -10.55 -2.75 -28.28
N MET A 156 -11.04 -2.65 -27.04
CA MET A 156 -11.71 -3.76 -26.38
C MET A 156 -13.03 -4.13 -27.07
N ALA A 157 -13.81 -3.14 -27.48
CA ALA A 157 -15.06 -3.36 -28.23
C ALA A 157 -14.80 -4.01 -29.60
N LYS A 158 -13.79 -3.58 -30.33
CA LYS A 158 -13.37 -4.15 -31.62
C LYS A 158 -12.95 -5.60 -31.53
N LYS A 159 -12.32 -5.99 -30.44
CA LYS A 159 -11.96 -7.39 -30.15
C LYS A 159 -13.16 -8.23 -29.66
N GLY A 160 -14.35 -7.62 -29.52
CA GLY A 160 -15.55 -8.31 -29.05
C GLY A 160 -15.61 -8.55 -27.54
N TYR A 161 -14.75 -7.90 -26.76
CA TYR A 161 -14.75 -8.07 -25.30
C TYR A 161 -15.83 -7.22 -24.61
N ILE A 162 -16.33 -6.16 -25.26
CA ILE A 162 -17.41 -5.32 -24.72
C ILE A 162 -18.76 -5.82 -25.25
N TYR A 163 -19.68 -6.13 -24.33
CA TYR A 163 -21.01 -6.59 -24.69
C TYR A 163 -22.06 -6.12 -23.69
N LYS A 164 -23.31 -6.04 -24.12
CA LYS A 164 -24.47 -5.76 -23.29
C LYS A 164 -25.15 -7.06 -22.89
N GLY A 165 -25.45 -7.20 -21.60
CA GLY A 165 -26.10 -8.40 -21.10
C GLY A 165 -26.95 -8.16 -19.86
N LYS A 166 -27.92 -9.03 -19.62
CA LYS A 166 -28.69 -9.03 -18.37
C LYS A 166 -28.08 -10.07 -17.45
N LYS A 167 -27.46 -9.61 -16.35
CA LYS A 167 -26.84 -10.45 -15.31
C LYS A 167 -27.23 -9.95 -13.92
N ALA A 168 -27.18 -10.84 -12.93
CA ALA A 168 -27.28 -10.46 -11.54
C ALA A 168 -25.96 -9.78 -11.10
N VAL A 169 -26.01 -8.48 -10.87
CA VAL A 169 -24.86 -7.67 -10.45
C VAL A 169 -25.03 -7.16 -9.03
N TYR A 170 -23.91 -6.79 -8.39
CA TYR A 170 -23.95 -6.02 -7.16
C TYR A 170 -24.66 -4.68 -7.43
N TRP A 171 -25.65 -4.37 -6.64
CA TRP A 171 -26.46 -3.17 -6.76
C TRP A 171 -26.61 -2.46 -5.42
N CYS A 172 -26.27 -1.18 -5.39
CA CYS A 172 -26.58 -0.36 -4.21
C CYS A 172 -27.94 0.31 -4.37
N PRO A 173 -28.97 -0.07 -3.61
CA PRO A 173 -30.31 0.53 -3.73
C PRO A 173 -30.38 1.97 -3.22
N HIS A 174 -29.43 2.40 -2.38
CA HIS A 174 -29.34 3.77 -1.88
C HIS A 174 -28.60 4.71 -2.83
N CYS A 175 -27.58 4.19 -3.55
CA CYS A 175 -26.87 4.94 -4.57
C CYS A 175 -27.51 4.76 -5.95
N GLU A 176 -28.39 3.79 -6.13
CA GLU A 176 -29.12 3.45 -7.36
C GLU A 176 -28.17 3.18 -8.55
N THR A 177 -27.15 2.33 -8.32
CA THR A 177 -26.14 2.01 -9.33
C THR A 177 -25.55 0.62 -9.11
N ALA A 178 -25.11 0.01 -10.21
CA ALA A 178 -24.27 -1.19 -10.16
C ALA A 178 -22.93 -0.90 -9.50
N LEU A 179 -22.32 -1.93 -8.89
CA LEU A 179 -21.01 -1.88 -8.25
C LEU A 179 -20.11 -2.98 -8.81
N ALA A 180 -18.82 -2.72 -8.86
CA ALA A 180 -17.81 -3.74 -9.08
C ALA A 180 -17.42 -4.40 -7.73
N GLU A 181 -16.72 -5.54 -7.78
CA GLU A 181 -16.24 -6.25 -6.59
C GLU A 181 -15.32 -5.38 -5.71
N ALA A 182 -14.52 -4.50 -6.32
CA ALA A 182 -13.65 -3.56 -5.61
C ALA A 182 -14.43 -2.45 -4.86
N GLU A 183 -15.73 -2.31 -5.12
CA GLU A 183 -16.59 -1.29 -4.54
C GLU A 183 -17.49 -1.81 -3.42
N ILE A 184 -17.26 -3.05 -2.97
CA ILE A 184 -17.98 -3.66 -1.85
C ILE A 184 -17.04 -3.87 -0.66
N GLU A 185 -17.62 -3.74 0.54
CA GLU A 185 -16.96 -4.05 1.81
C GLU A 185 -17.82 -5.04 2.58
N TYR A 186 -17.22 -5.98 3.31
CA TYR A 186 -17.96 -6.90 4.15
C TYR A 186 -18.04 -6.36 5.57
N GLY A 187 -19.25 -6.37 6.13
CA GLY A 187 -19.55 -5.98 7.50
C GLY A 187 -20.45 -6.98 8.19
N GLU A 188 -20.47 -6.98 9.52
CA GLU A 188 -21.36 -7.82 10.31
C GLU A 188 -22.79 -7.27 10.22
N GLU A 189 -23.74 -8.10 9.76
CA GLU A 189 -25.15 -7.74 9.65
C GLU A 189 -26.02 -8.76 10.40
N LYS A 190 -27.15 -8.28 10.91
CA LYS A 190 -28.16 -9.12 11.58
C LYS A 190 -29.34 -9.33 10.64
N SER A 191 -29.48 -10.54 10.11
CA SER A 191 -30.54 -10.88 9.16
C SER A 191 -31.52 -11.90 9.74
N PRO A 192 -32.82 -11.83 9.36
CA PRO A 192 -33.77 -12.89 9.65
C PRO A 192 -33.51 -14.08 8.73
N ALA A 193 -33.24 -15.23 9.27
CA ALA A 193 -33.18 -16.48 8.55
C ALA A 193 -34.51 -17.25 8.70
N ILE A 194 -35.06 -17.71 7.59
CA ILE A 194 -36.34 -18.42 7.58
C ILE A 194 -36.25 -19.78 6.91
N PHE A 195 -37.04 -20.70 7.42
CA PHE A 195 -37.26 -22.04 6.85
C PHE A 195 -38.65 -22.04 6.22
N VAL A 196 -38.74 -22.32 4.92
CA VAL A 196 -39.99 -22.20 4.17
C VAL A 196 -40.36 -23.55 3.52
N LYS A 197 -41.62 -23.96 3.75
CA LYS A 197 -42.22 -25.14 3.15
C LYS A 197 -42.68 -24.85 1.72
N MET A 198 -42.03 -25.49 0.73
CA MET A 198 -42.36 -25.40 -0.70
C MET A 198 -43.27 -26.59 -1.07
N PRO A 199 -44.54 -26.36 -1.43
CA PRO A 199 -45.47 -27.48 -1.68
C PRO A 199 -45.02 -28.31 -2.88
N LEU A 200 -44.80 -29.60 -2.66
CA LEU A 200 -44.38 -30.54 -3.68
C LEU A 200 -45.57 -30.86 -4.62
N VAL A 201 -45.30 -30.87 -5.92
CA VAL A 201 -46.31 -31.15 -6.96
C VAL A 201 -45.93 -32.38 -7.79
N LYS A 202 -44.62 -32.52 -8.05
CA LYS A 202 -44.09 -33.67 -8.81
C LYS A 202 -42.84 -34.18 -8.08
N ASP A 203 -42.84 -35.43 -7.71
CA ASP A 203 -41.82 -36.06 -6.85
C ASP A 203 -40.88 -37.03 -7.59
N ASN A 204 -41.02 -37.19 -8.90
CA ASN A 204 -40.29 -38.15 -9.75
C ASN A 204 -40.39 -39.59 -9.26
N GLY A 205 -41.40 -39.92 -8.48
CA GLY A 205 -41.59 -41.28 -7.88
C GLY A 205 -40.70 -41.53 -6.65
N MET A 206 -40.09 -40.50 -6.10
CA MET A 206 -39.21 -40.63 -4.92
C MET A 206 -39.97 -40.49 -3.60
N LEU A 207 -41.25 -40.09 -3.63
CA LEU A 207 -42.06 -39.99 -2.42
C LEU A 207 -42.37 -41.38 -1.85
N PRO A 208 -41.97 -41.69 -0.62
CA PRO A 208 -42.23 -43.03 -0.04
C PRO A 208 -43.72 -43.39 0.04
N GLU A 209 -44.06 -44.65 -0.08
CA GLU A 209 -45.47 -45.14 0.02
C GLU A 209 -46.14 -44.71 1.34
N ALA A 210 -45.42 -44.64 2.45
CA ALA A 210 -45.87 -44.16 3.75
C ALA A 210 -46.32 -42.69 3.77
N ALA A 211 -45.91 -41.89 2.76
CA ALA A 211 -46.25 -40.50 2.58
C ALA A 211 -47.49 -40.25 1.71
N GLN A 212 -48.05 -41.33 1.08
CA GLN A 212 -49.20 -41.16 0.19
C GLN A 212 -50.41 -40.58 0.90
N GLY A 213 -51.02 -39.58 0.27
CA GLY A 213 -52.20 -38.88 0.80
C GLY A 213 -51.91 -37.81 1.86
N LYS A 214 -50.65 -37.60 2.22
CA LYS A 214 -50.22 -36.50 3.12
C LYS A 214 -49.63 -35.34 2.32
N PRO A 215 -49.81 -34.08 2.81
CA PRO A 215 -49.14 -32.95 2.15
C PRO A 215 -47.61 -33.06 2.29
N ALA A 216 -46.93 -32.94 1.19
CA ALA A 216 -45.47 -33.04 1.13
C ALA A 216 -44.83 -31.70 0.70
N TYR A 217 -43.67 -31.37 1.30
CA TYR A 217 -42.97 -30.12 1.09
C TYR A 217 -41.45 -30.34 1.02
N ILE A 218 -40.78 -29.60 0.15
CA ILE A 218 -39.34 -29.35 0.27
C ILE A 218 -39.13 -28.18 1.19
N VAL A 219 -38.27 -28.27 2.19
CA VAL A 219 -37.98 -27.17 3.13
C VAL A 219 -36.71 -26.47 2.70
N ILE A 220 -36.87 -25.23 2.25
CA ILE A 220 -35.72 -24.37 1.90
C ILE A 220 -35.35 -23.45 3.07
N TRP A 221 -34.14 -22.89 3.02
CA TRP A 221 -33.65 -21.91 3.95
C TRP A 221 -33.16 -20.68 3.21
N THR A 222 -33.41 -19.47 3.76
CA THR A 222 -32.89 -18.22 3.22
C THR A 222 -32.71 -17.17 4.31
N THR A 223 -31.69 -16.32 4.14
CA THR A 223 -31.42 -15.14 4.97
C THR A 223 -31.99 -13.85 4.39
N THR A 224 -32.55 -13.93 3.17
CA THR A 224 -33.12 -12.82 2.42
C THR A 224 -34.59 -13.07 2.05
N PRO A 225 -35.53 -13.02 3.03
CA PRO A 225 -36.95 -13.29 2.78
C PRO A 225 -37.55 -12.47 1.62
N TRP A 226 -37.05 -11.27 1.39
CA TRP A 226 -37.49 -10.36 0.32
C TRP A 226 -37.26 -10.92 -1.10
N THR A 227 -36.38 -11.92 -1.27
CA THR A 227 -36.17 -12.58 -2.59
C THR A 227 -37.18 -13.68 -2.90
N MET A 228 -37.98 -14.10 -1.91
CA MET A 228 -38.95 -15.19 -2.09
C MET A 228 -39.92 -14.98 -3.25
N PRO A 229 -40.42 -13.75 -3.54
CA PRO A 229 -41.28 -13.53 -4.70
C PRO A 229 -40.62 -13.88 -6.05
N ALA A 230 -39.29 -13.84 -6.12
CA ALA A 230 -38.51 -14.15 -7.31
C ALA A 230 -38.11 -15.63 -7.42
N ASN A 231 -38.49 -16.50 -6.49
CA ASN A 231 -38.16 -17.93 -6.51
C ASN A 231 -38.63 -18.58 -7.82
N VAL A 232 -37.74 -19.38 -8.45
CA VAL A 232 -38.04 -20.20 -9.66
C VAL A 232 -37.51 -21.61 -9.55
N ALA A 233 -36.60 -21.87 -8.58
CA ALA A 233 -36.03 -23.21 -8.41
C ALA A 233 -35.61 -23.46 -6.95
N ILE A 234 -35.27 -24.73 -6.70
CA ILE A 234 -34.65 -25.21 -5.46
C ILE A 234 -33.41 -26.00 -5.86
N ALA A 235 -32.24 -25.59 -5.45
CA ALA A 235 -31.00 -26.27 -5.75
C ALA A 235 -30.69 -27.33 -4.68
N LEU A 236 -30.30 -28.52 -5.13
CA LEU A 236 -29.83 -29.63 -4.31
C LEU A 236 -28.39 -30.00 -4.76
N HIS A 237 -27.61 -30.57 -3.84
CA HIS A 237 -26.33 -31.16 -4.20
C HIS A 237 -26.57 -32.57 -4.78
N PRO A 238 -25.99 -32.95 -5.92
CA PRO A 238 -26.29 -34.25 -6.57
C PRO A 238 -25.98 -35.46 -5.69
N ASP A 239 -24.91 -35.38 -4.90
CA ASP A 239 -24.36 -36.54 -4.17
C ASP A 239 -24.74 -36.56 -2.67
N PHE A 240 -25.47 -35.53 -2.16
CA PHE A 240 -25.91 -35.57 -0.76
C PHE A 240 -27.11 -36.46 -0.58
N GLU A 241 -27.21 -37.09 0.60
CA GLU A 241 -28.37 -37.88 1.03
C GLU A 241 -29.43 -36.93 1.62
N TYR A 242 -30.62 -36.98 1.06
CA TYR A 242 -31.80 -36.27 1.52
C TYR A 242 -32.80 -37.25 2.14
N ALA A 243 -33.55 -36.75 3.11
CA ALA A 243 -34.52 -37.54 3.86
C ALA A 243 -35.95 -37.03 3.73
N TRP A 244 -36.90 -37.95 3.61
CA TRP A 244 -38.31 -37.70 3.81
C TRP A 244 -38.63 -37.92 5.26
N VAL A 245 -39.17 -36.92 5.95
CA VAL A 245 -39.45 -36.95 7.38
C VAL A 245 -40.93 -36.66 7.61
N GLU A 246 -41.59 -37.47 8.39
CA GLU A 246 -42.97 -37.23 8.83
C GLU A 246 -42.93 -36.37 10.10
N CYS A 247 -43.52 -35.19 10.05
CA CYS A 247 -43.59 -34.25 11.15
C CYS A 247 -45.00 -33.63 11.23
N GLU A 248 -45.68 -33.79 12.33
CA GLU A 248 -47.04 -33.22 12.62
C GLU A 248 -48.06 -33.47 11.50
N GLY A 249 -48.00 -34.65 10.85
CA GLY A 249 -48.96 -35.08 9.78
C GLY A 249 -48.58 -34.51 8.38
N GLU A 250 -47.47 -33.84 8.23
CA GLU A 250 -46.90 -33.36 6.98
C GLU A 250 -45.63 -34.15 6.67
N ILE A 251 -45.26 -34.23 5.40
CA ILE A 251 -44.01 -34.83 4.93
C ILE A 251 -43.05 -33.71 4.54
N LEU A 252 -41.86 -33.75 5.10
CA LEU A 252 -40.81 -32.73 4.86
C LEU A 252 -39.59 -33.39 4.18
N PHE A 253 -39.02 -32.72 3.24
CA PHE A 253 -37.80 -33.15 2.53
C PHE A 253 -36.68 -32.13 2.76
N MET A 254 -35.51 -32.64 3.21
CA MET A 254 -34.28 -31.83 3.42
C MET A 254 -33.08 -32.78 3.56
N ALA A 255 -31.87 -32.24 3.54
CA ALA A 255 -30.66 -33.03 3.71
C ALA A 255 -30.67 -33.76 5.07
N LYS A 256 -30.36 -35.05 5.04
CA LYS A 256 -30.41 -35.94 6.20
C LYS A 256 -29.52 -35.47 7.35
N GLU A 257 -28.32 -34.96 7.03
CA GLU A 257 -27.37 -34.48 8.00
C GLU A 257 -27.86 -33.19 8.73
N MET A 258 -28.79 -32.46 8.12
CA MET A 258 -29.28 -31.17 8.66
C MET A 258 -30.51 -31.34 9.59
N LEU A 259 -31.11 -32.57 9.66
CA LEU A 259 -32.34 -32.80 10.40
C LEU A 259 -32.27 -32.40 11.89
N GLU A 260 -31.19 -32.78 12.56
CA GLU A 260 -31.04 -32.49 14.00
C GLU A 260 -30.89 -30.97 14.22
N ALA A 261 -30.09 -30.29 13.43
CA ALA A 261 -29.85 -28.85 13.52
C ALA A 261 -31.15 -28.07 13.24
N VAL A 262 -31.85 -28.41 12.16
CA VAL A 262 -33.12 -27.79 11.76
C VAL A 262 -34.21 -28.06 12.81
N GLY A 263 -34.32 -29.31 13.28
CA GLY A 263 -35.29 -29.69 14.35
C GLY A 263 -35.08 -28.87 15.61
N LYS A 264 -33.82 -28.65 16.01
CA LYS A 264 -33.49 -27.82 17.19
C LYS A 264 -33.87 -26.35 16.99
N VAL A 265 -33.58 -25.75 15.85
CA VAL A 265 -33.91 -24.34 15.55
C VAL A 265 -35.42 -24.16 15.40
N CYS A 266 -36.09 -25.04 14.66
CA CYS A 266 -37.53 -24.96 14.43
C CYS A 266 -38.36 -25.50 15.59
N LYS A 267 -37.75 -26.10 16.62
CA LYS A 267 -38.40 -26.74 17.77
C LYS A 267 -39.38 -27.85 17.34
N LYS A 268 -38.96 -28.66 16.41
CA LYS A 268 -39.71 -29.76 15.81
C LYS A 268 -38.95 -31.10 15.95
N ASP A 269 -39.69 -32.19 16.13
CA ASP A 269 -39.10 -33.52 16.08
C ASP A 269 -39.03 -33.97 14.61
N LEU A 270 -37.83 -34.14 14.11
CA LEU A 270 -37.55 -34.61 12.74
C LEU A 270 -36.88 -35.99 12.72
N SER A 271 -37.07 -36.81 13.76
CA SER A 271 -36.48 -38.15 13.88
C SER A 271 -37.22 -39.21 13.08
N ASN A 272 -38.48 -39.01 12.68
CA ASN A 272 -39.27 -39.98 11.95
C ASN A 272 -38.97 -39.97 10.45
N ILE A 273 -37.81 -40.54 10.07
CA ILE A 273 -37.40 -40.69 8.66
C ILE A 273 -38.19 -41.87 8.06
N ILE A 274 -38.91 -41.59 6.98
CA ILE A 274 -39.72 -42.59 6.25
C ILE A 274 -39.12 -43.00 4.93
N GLY A 275 -38.07 -42.37 4.48
CA GLY A 275 -37.32 -42.71 3.25
C GLY A 275 -36.16 -41.74 3.00
N THR A 276 -35.21 -42.15 2.16
CA THR A 276 -34.07 -41.36 1.71
C THR A 276 -33.84 -41.50 0.22
N CYS A 277 -33.23 -40.50 -0.40
CA CYS A 277 -32.74 -40.54 -1.78
C CYS A 277 -31.53 -39.58 -1.93
N GLN A 278 -30.84 -39.68 -3.06
CA GLN A 278 -29.80 -38.73 -3.39
C GLN A 278 -30.38 -37.49 -4.06
N GLY A 279 -29.69 -36.33 -3.98
CA GLY A 279 -30.18 -35.12 -4.59
C GLY A 279 -30.45 -35.25 -6.09
N LYS A 280 -29.60 -35.98 -6.82
CA LYS A 280 -29.77 -36.26 -8.26
C LYS A 280 -31.08 -36.97 -8.61
N ASP A 281 -31.63 -37.77 -7.70
CA ASP A 281 -32.87 -38.46 -7.93
C ASP A 281 -34.09 -37.54 -7.97
N MET A 282 -33.94 -36.35 -7.40
CA MET A 282 -34.96 -35.31 -7.35
C MET A 282 -34.84 -34.27 -8.48
N GLU A 283 -33.85 -34.38 -9.36
CA GLU A 283 -33.67 -33.45 -10.48
C GLU A 283 -34.95 -33.40 -11.35
N TYR A 284 -35.41 -32.18 -11.67
CA TYR A 284 -36.66 -31.89 -12.37
C TYR A 284 -37.96 -32.26 -11.59
N ALA A 285 -37.92 -32.54 -10.29
CA ALA A 285 -39.07 -32.50 -9.44
C ALA A 285 -39.62 -31.05 -9.38
N GLU A 286 -40.92 -30.91 -9.04
CA GLU A 286 -41.56 -29.59 -9.07
C GLU A 286 -42.25 -29.24 -7.77
N CYS A 287 -42.06 -28.04 -7.26
CA CYS A 287 -42.85 -27.43 -6.20
C CYS A 287 -43.75 -26.33 -6.75
N ARG A 288 -44.82 -25.97 -6.03
CA ARG A 288 -45.56 -24.75 -6.25
C ARG A 288 -44.85 -23.61 -5.48
N HIS A 289 -44.88 -22.41 -6.04
CA HIS A 289 -44.45 -21.22 -5.35
C HIS A 289 -45.18 -21.09 -3.98
N PRO A 290 -44.50 -20.71 -2.90
CA PRO A 290 -45.11 -20.68 -1.56
C PRO A 290 -46.11 -19.55 -1.37
N PHE A 291 -46.12 -18.52 -2.24
CA PHE A 291 -47.12 -17.45 -2.28
C PHE A 291 -48.31 -17.89 -3.15
N GLU A 292 -49.51 -17.83 -2.61
CA GLU A 292 -50.74 -18.19 -3.34
C GLU A 292 -51.05 -17.21 -4.47
N THR A 293 -50.59 -15.97 -4.35
CA THR A 293 -50.80 -14.91 -5.36
C THR A 293 -49.85 -15.04 -6.57
N ILE A 294 -48.84 -15.93 -6.51
CA ILE A 294 -47.87 -16.14 -7.59
C ILE A 294 -48.07 -17.55 -8.16
N ASP A 295 -48.69 -17.61 -9.32
CA ASP A 295 -48.89 -18.89 -10.03
C ASP A 295 -47.65 -19.28 -10.81
N ARG A 296 -46.66 -19.87 -10.10
CA ARG A 296 -45.38 -20.30 -10.66
C ARG A 296 -44.93 -21.61 -10.06
N ARG A 297 -44.20 -22.40 -10.88
CA ARG A 297 -43.51 -23.61 -10.42
C ARG A 297 -42.09 -23.28 -9.99
N SER A 298 -41.63 -24.00 -8.99
CA SER A 298 -40.23 -24.01 -8.53
C SER A 298 -39.64 -25.34 -8.90
N LEU A 299 -38.68 -25.33 -9.80
CA LEU A 299 -38.03 -26.54 -10.34
C LEU A 299 -36.92 -26.99 -9.39
N VAL A 300 -36.81 -28.30 -9.13
CA VAL A 300 -35.62 -28.84 -8.47
C VAL A 300 -34.49 -28.94 -9.47
N VAL A 301 -33.35 -28.31 -9.16
CA VAL A 301 -32.14 -28.29 -9.96
C VAL A 301 -30.95 -28.78 -9.16
N LEU A 302 -29.85 -29.14 -9.82
CA LEU A 302 -28.63 -29.59 -9.15
C LEU A 302 -27.57 -28.48 -9.18
N ALA A 303 -26.85 -28.36 -8.06
CA ALA A 303 -25.76 -27.37 -7.96
C ALA A 303 -24.71 -27.81 -6.93
N ASP A 304 -23.43 -27.70 -7.33
CA ASP A 304 -22.29 -28.11 -6.50
C ASP A 304 -22.00 -27.12 -5.36
N TYR A 305 -22.52 -25.86 -5.44
CA TYR A 305 -22.35 -24.85 -4.39
C TYR A 305 -23.24 -25.09 -3.15
N VAL A 306 -24.16 -26.05 -3.20
CA VAL A 306 -25.00 -26.42 -2.03
C VAL A 306 -24.13 -27.07 -0.97
N THR A 307 -24.14 -26.55 0.26
CA THR A 307 -23.35 -27.04 1.39
C THR A 307 -24.24 -27.53 2.53
N LEU A 308 -23.64 -28.24 3.50
CA LEU A 308 -24.29 -28.69 4.74
C LEU A 308 -23.84 -27.91 5.98
N GLU A 309 -23.20 -26.74 5.79
CA GLU A 309 -22.73 -25.90 6.88
C GLU A 309 -23.87 -25.14 7.59
N ALA A 310 -24.93 -24.82 6.84
CA ALA A 310 -26.10 -24.12 7.35
C ALA A 310 -27.36 -24.45 6.54
N GLY A 311 -28.54 -24.17 7.13
CA GLY A 311 -29.81 -24.32 6.44
C GLY A 311 -30.33 -25.74 6.39
N THR A 312 -30.90 -26.15 5.25
CA THR A 312 -31.59 -27.43 5.04
C THR A 312 -30.92 -28.31 3.99
N GLY A 313 -29.85 -27.84 3.33
CA GLY A 313 -29.30 -28.49 2.14
C GLY A 313 -30.19 -28.35 0.89
N CYS A 314 -31.29 -27.60 0.98
CA CYS A 314 -32.18 -27.23 -0.12
C CYS A 314 -32.11 -25.71 -0.27
N VAL A 315 -31.50 -25.21 -1.34
CA VAL A 315 -31.23 -23.78 -1.51
C VAL A 315 -32.32 -23.12 -2.37
N HIS A 316 -32.95 -22.09 -1.83
CA HIS A 316 -33.83 -21.19 -2.57
C HIS A 316 -33.07 -20.54 -3.71
N THR A 317 -33.54 -20.70 -4.95
CA THR A 317 -32.88 -20.18 -6.16
C THR A 317 -33.73 -19.11 -6.83
N ALA A 318 -33.15 -17.90 -6.92
CA ALA A 318 -33.72 -16.73 -7.58
C ALA A 318 -32.68 -16.08 -8.49
N PRO A 319 -32.61 -16.47 -9.79
CA PRO A 319 -31.58 -15.99 -10.74
C PRO A 319 -31.47 -14.48 -10.89
N GLY A 320 -32.51 -13.75 -10.52
CA GLY A 320 -32.47 -12.28 -10.47
C GLY A 320 -31.70 -11.68 -9.29
N HIS A 321 -31.36 -12.47 -8.26
CA HIS A 321 -30.86 -11.99 -6.96
C HIS A 321 -29.66 -12.75 -6.40
N GLY A 322 -28.93 -13.48 -7.23
CA GLY A 322 -27.70 -14.16 -6.86
C GLY A 322 -26.86 -14.50 -8.09
N ALA A 323 -25.54 -14.45 -7.97
CA ALA A 323 -24.64 -14.80 -9.07
C ALA A 323 -24.69 -16.32 -9.38
N ASP A 324 -24.54 -17.16 -8.36
CA ASP A 324 -24.63 -18.64 -8.51
C ASP A 324 -26.02 -19.07 -8.98
N ASP A 325 -27.08 -18.39 -8.47
CA ASP A 325 -28.45 -18.60 -8.90
C ASP A 325 -28.65 -18.24 -10.38
N PHE A 326 -28.00 -17.14 -10.82
CA PHE A 326 -28.05 -16.72 -12.21
C PHE A 326 -27.39 -17.75 -13.14
N GLU A 327 -26.20 -18.24 -12.81
CA GLU A 327 -25.50 -19.27 -13.60
C GLU A 327 -26.30 -20.57 -13.67
N THR A 328 -26.85 -20.99 -12.52
CA THR A 328 -27.76 -22.14 -12.48
C THR A 328 -29.00 -21.90 -13.31
N GLY A 329 -29.56 -20.67 -13.24
CA GLY A 329 -30.70 -20.27 -14.07
C GLY A 329 -30.41 -20.35 -15.56
N VAL A 330 -29.23 -19.92 -16.02
CA VAL A 330 -28.80 -20.07 -17.42
C VAL A 330 -28.68 -21.54 -17.81
N ARG A 331 -28.02 -22.39 -16.98
CA ARG A 331 -27.80 -23.81 -17.22
C ARG A 331 -29.12 -24.59 -17.40
N TYR A 332 -30.14 -24.25 -16.58
CA TYR A 332 -31.45 -24.89 -16.63
C TYR A 332 -32.49 -24.11 -17.44
N ASN A 333 -32.08 -23.05 -18.13
CA ASN A 333 -32.97 -22.18 -18.89
C ASN A 333 -34.18 -21.65 -18.08
N LEU A 334 -33.91 -21.26 -16.82
CA LEU A 334 -34.94 -20.73 -15.92
C LEU A 334 -35.23 -19.24 -16.24
N PRO A 335 -36.46 -18.76 -15.96
CA PRO A 335 -36.76 -17.35 -16.12
C PRO A 335 -35.98 -16.48 -15.12
N ILE A 336 -35.37 -15.39 -15.60
CA ILE A 336 -34.67 -14.42 -14.76
C ILE A 336 -35.66 -13.36 -14.30
N ILE A 337 -36.22 -13.56 -13.11
CA ILE A 337 -37.23 -12.70 -12.50
C ILE A 337 -36.55 -11.80 -11.46
N CYS A 338 -36.75 -10.50 -11.58
CA CYS A 338 -36.19 -9.51 -10.70
C CYS A 338 -37.24 -8.43 -10.35
N PRO A 339 -38.16 -8.71 -9.42
CA PRO A 339 -39.23 -7.80 -9.07
C PRO A 339 -38.78 -6.67 -8.15
N VAL A 340 -37.66 -6.05 -8.45
CA VAL A 340 -37.05 -4.96 -7.67
C VAL A 340 -36.58 -3.87 -8.62
N ASP A 341 -37.01 -2.64 -8.38
CA ASP A 341 -36.60 -1.46 -9.13
C ASP A 341 -35.18 -0.96 -8.75
N GLY A 342 -34.70 0.10 -9.42
CA GLY A 342 -33.38 0.67 -9.15
C GLY A 342 -33.22 1.26 -7.76
N SER A 343 -34.30 1.73 -7.13
CA SER A 343 -34.31 2.26 -5.75
C SER A 343 -34.47 1.18 -4.66
N GLY A 344 -34.43 -0.12 -5.07
CA GLY A 344 -34.56 -1.24 -4.16
C GLY A 344 -35.98 -1.47 -3.65
N LYS A 345 -36.99 -1.00 -4.37
CA LYS A 345 -38.38 -1.24 -4.03
C LYS A 345 -38.95 -2.41 -4.82
N LEU A 346 -39.75 -3.22 -4.16
CA LEU A 346 -40.46 -4.32 -4.81
C LEU A 346 -41.48 -3.76 -5.82
N THR A 347 -41.50 -4.36 -7.02
CA THR A 347 -42.48 -4.02 -8.08
C THR A 347 -43.78 -4.81 -7.91
N ALA A 348 -44.78 -4.51 -8.72
CA ALA A 348 -46.05 -5.24 -8.73
C ALA A 348 -45.90 -6.76 -9.01
N GLU A 349 -44.82 -7.17 -9.66
CA GLU A 349 -44.49 -8.60 -9.87
C GLU A 349 -44.21 -9.39 -8.59
N ALA A 350 -43.88 -8.68 -7.51
CA ALA A 350 -43.69 -9.29 -6.19
C ALA A 350 -45.01 -9.63 -5.48
N GLY A 351 -46.13 -9.16 -6.03
CA GLY A 351 -47.45 -9.21 -5.42
C GLY A 351 -47.93 -7.83 -4.93
N ALA A 352 -49.23 -7.58 -5.06
CA ALA A 352 -49.80 -6.29 -4.70
C ALA A 352 -49.57 -5.86 -3.24
N ASP A 353 -49.49 -6.85 -2.35
CA ASP A 353 -49.28 -6.62 -0.90
C ASP A 353 -47.88 -6.09 -0.56
N PHE A 354 -46.91 -6.28 -1.45
CA PHE A 354 -45.52 -5.93 -1.23
C PHE A 354 -45.00 -4.83 -2.16
N ALA A 355 -45.73 -4.51 -3.22
CA ALA A 355 -45.35 -3.51 -4.19
C ALA A 355 -45.10 -2.13 -3.55
N GLY A 356 -43.96 -1.51 -3.91
CA GLY A 356 -43.51 -0.23 -3.39
C GLY A 356 -42.74 -0.31 -2.05
N MET A 357 -42.68 -1.48 -1.40
CA MET A 357 -41.90 -1.65 -0.17
C MET A 357 -40.41 -1.73 -0.49
N PHE A 358 -39.58 -1.10 0.34
CA PHE A 358 -38.13 -1.28 0.26
C PHE A 358 -37.78 -2.71 0.67
N VAL A 359 -36.83 -3.35 -0.04
CA VAL A 359 -36.56 -4.79 0.10
C VAL A 359 -36.25 -5.24 1.52
N PHE A 360 -35.46 -4.49 2.28
CA PHE A 360 -35.16 -4.87 3.67
C PHE A 360 -36.36 -4.67 4.61
N ASP A 361 -37.21 -3.70 4.34
CA ASP A 361 -38.45 -3.47 5.12
C ASP A 361 -39.50 -4.54 4.80
N ALA A 362 -39.49 -5.11 3.61
CA ALA A 362 -40.42 -6.16 3.17
C ALA A 362 -40.18 -7.51 3.87
N ASN A 363 -39.03 -7.74 4.51
CA ASN A 363 -38.72 -9.00 5.19
C ASN A 363 -39.79 -9.38 6.21
N VAL A 364 -40.20 -8.45 7.08
CA VAL A 364 -41.17 -8.72 8.15
C VAL A 364 -42.57 -8.98 7.59
N PRO A 365 -43.14 -8.18 6.66
CA PRO A 365 -44.38 -8.47 5.98
C PRO A 365 -44.40 -9.85 5.28
N ILE A 366 -43.35 -10.20 4.56
CA ILE A 366 -43.24 -11.50 3.86
C ILE A 366 -43.20 -12.65 4.85
N ILE A 367 -42.47 -12.56 5.94
CA ILE A 367 -42.43 -13.59 7.00
C ILE A 367 -43.84 -13.78 7.60
N LYS A 368 -44.59 -12.71 7.87
CA LYS A 368 -45.95 -12.76 8.36
C LYS A 368 -46.92 -13.42 7.37
N TYR A 369 -46.78 -13.06 6.09
CA TYR A 369 -47.55 -13.65 4.99
C TYR A 369 -47.35 -15.16 4.91
N LEU A 370 -46.10 -15.63 4.89
CA LEU A 370 -45.76 -17.04 4.85
C LEU A 370 -46.27 -17.80 6.12
N ALA A 371 -46.23 -17.17 7.29
CA ALA A 371 -46.76 -17.72 8.51
C ALA A 371 -48.30 -17.87 8.42
N GLY A 372 -48.99 -16.87 7.88
CA GLY A 372 -50.42 -16.90 7.64
C GLY A 372 -50.91 -18.05 6.73
N LEU A 373 -50.06 -18.41 5.76
CA LEU A 373 -50.30 -19.54 4.82
C LEU A 373 -49.82 -20.90 5.34
N ASN A 374 -49.34 -20.99 6.56
CA ASN A 374 -48.69 -22.18 7.13
C ASN A 374 -47.47 -22.65 6.27
N ARG A 375 -46.77 -21.71 5.63
CA ARG A 375 -45.55 -21.98 4.83
C ARG A 375 -44.26 -21.74 5.60
N LEU A 376 -44.32 -20.96 6.68
CA LEU A 376 -43.16 -20.72 7.55
C LEU A 376 -42.96 -21.91 8.47
N PHE A 377 -41.92 -22.67 8.30
CA PHE A 377 -41.56 -23.82 9.16
C PHE A 377 -40.80 -23.38 10.41
N GLY A 378 -39.92 -22.43 10.30
CA GLY A 378 -39.15 -21.87 11.40
C GLY A 378 -38.50 -20.54 11.05
N LYS A 379 -37.99 -19.86 12.08
CA LYS A 379 -37.22 -18.62 11.91
C LYS A 379 -36.20 -18.45 13.02
N GLU A 380 -35.13 -17.79 12.71
CA GLU A 380 -34.09 -17.33 13.65
C GLU A 380 -33.50 -16.00 13.20
N ASN A 381 -32.68 -15.37 14.05
CA ASN A 381 -31.86 -14.24 13.62
C ASN A 381 -30.40 -14.69 13.66
N ILE A 382 -29.71 -14.48 12.58
CA ILE A 382 -28.30 -14.79 12.46
C ILE A 382 -27.47 -13.52 12.32
N ARG A 383 -26.21 -13.60 12.73
CA ARG A 383 -25.20 -12.60 12.41
C ARG A 383 -24.24 -13.22 11.40
N HIS A 384 -23.99 -12.52 10.34
CA HIS A 384 -23.09 -12.97 9.27
C HIS A 384 -22.41 -11.80 8.59
N GLN A 385 -21.35 -12.08 7.83
CA GLN A 385 -20.72 -11.10 6.97
C GLN A 385 -21.64 -10.81 5.77
N TYR A 386 -21.95 -9.54 5.54
CA TYR A 386 -22.82 -9.10 4.46
C TYR A 386 -22.12 -8.02 3.64
N ALA A 387 -22.35 -8.01 2.33
CA ALA A 387 -21.75 -7.03 1.44
C ALA A 387 -22.43 -5.66 1.60
N HIS A 388 -21.61 -4.62 1.76
CA HIS A 388 -22.02 -3.24 1.89
C HIS A 388 -21.38 -2.39 0.79
N CYS A 389 -22.07 -1.35 0.39
CA CYS A 389 -21.53 -0.34 -0.51
C CYS A 389 -20.35 0.38 0.16
N TRP A 390 -19.19 0.37 -0.50
CA TRP A 390 -17.98 1.03 -0.01
C TRP A 390 -18.19 2.53 0.32
N ARG A 391 -19.16 3.17 -0.34
CA ARG A 391 -19.43 4.61 -0.22
C ARG A 391 -20.47 4.96 0.83
N CYS A 392 -21.68 4.47 0.69
CA CYS A 392 -22.77 4.81 1.62
C CYS A 392 -22.81 3.92 2.85
N LYS A 393 -22.01 2.84 2.87
CA LYS A 393 -21.94 1.84 3.97
C LYS A 393 -23.24 1.10 4.25
N ASN A 394 -24.22 1.20 3.38
CA ASN A 394 -25.47 0.47 3.49
C ASN A 394 -25.35 -0.92 2.83
N PRO A 395 -26.13 -1.90 3.28
CA PRO A 395 -26.21 -3.21 2.64
C PRO A 395 -26.58 -3.09 1.16
N ILE A 396 -25.95 -3.91 0.32
CA ILE A 396 -26.25 -4.01 -1.09
C ILE A 396 -27.17 -5.19 -1.38
N ILE A 397 -27.65 -5.27 -2.63
CA ILE A 397 -28.41 -6.41 -3.13
C ILE A 397 -27.79 -6.94 -4.41
N TYR A 398 -28.14 -8.17 -4.80
CA TYR A 398 -27.98 -8.61 -6.18
C TYR A 398 -29.23 -8.24 -6.96
N ARG A 399 -29.06 -7.69 -8.17
CA ARG A 399 -30.14 -7.27 -9.04
C ARG A 399 -29.83 -7.61 -10.48
N ALA A 400 -30.67 -8.45 -11.12
CA ALA A 400 -30.53 -8.70 -12.54
C ALA A 400 -31.00 -7.48 -13.34
N THR A 401 -30.06 -6.88 -14.06
CA THR A 401 -30.30 -5.70 -14.89
C THR A 401 -29.42 -5.76 -16.15
N GLU A 402 -29.86 -5.08 -17.20
CA GLU A 402 -29.02 -4.90 -18.38
C GLU A 402 -27.89 -3.94 -18.06
N GLN A 403 -26.66 -4.41 -18.29
CA GLN A 403 -25.43 -3.65 -18.04
C GLN A 403 -24.46 -3.88 -19.19
N TRP A 404 -23.44 -3.01 -19.28
CA TRP A 404 -22.29 -3.23 -20.15
C TRP A 404 -21.20 -3.96 -19.38
N PHE A 405 -20.64 -4.97 -20.02
CA PHE A 405 -19.60 -5.82 -19.47
C PHE A 405 -18.36 -5.84 -20.36
N ALA A 406 -17.20 -5.93 -19.72
CA ALA A 406 -15.98 -6.39 -20.36
C ALA A 406 -15.81 -7.89 -20.05
N SER A 407 -15.82 -8.73 -21.09
CA SER A 407 -15.61 -10.17 -20.98
C SER A 407 -14.17 -10.45 -20.59
N VAL A 408 -13.96 -10.96 -19.38
CA VAL A 408 -12.63 -11.38 -18.91
C VAL A 408 -12.24 -12.72 -19.53
N ASP A 409 -13.19 -13.59 -19.80
CA ASP A 409 -12.97 -14.91 -20.42
C ASP A 409 -12.20 -14.83 -21.75
N GLY A 410 -12.42 -13.76 -22.51
CA GLY A 410 -11.79 -13.55 -23.82
C GLY A 410 -10.27 -13.38 -23.79
N PHE A 411 -9.69 -12.99 -22.62
CA PHE A 411 -8.26 -12.74 -22.45
C PHE A 411 -7.70 -13.22 -21.09
N ARG A 412 -8.46 -14.04 -20.35
CA ARG A 412 -8.07 -14.54 -19.02
C ARG A 412 -6.75 -15.28 -19.05
N GLU A 413 -6.57 -16.18 -19.99
CA GLU A 413 -5.36 -17.01 -20.09
C GLU A 413 -4.12 -16.14 -20.38
N GLU A 414 -4.26 -15.11 -21.22
CA GLU A 414 -3.19 -14.16 -21.50
C GLU A 414 -2.86 -13.33 -20.24
N ALA A 415 -3.87 -12.93 -19.47
CA ALA A 415 -3.66 -12.21 -18.22
C ALA A 415 -2.95 -13.08 -17.16
N LEU A 416 -3.35 -14.34 -17.02
CA LEU A 416 -2.70 -15.29 -16.10
C LEU A 416 -1.27 -15.59 -16.52
N ASN A 417 -1.01 -15.72 -17.83
CA ASN A 417 0.34 -15.89 -18.36
C ASN A 417 1.21 -14.65 -18.09
N ALA A 418 0.69 -13.45 -18.29
CA ALA A 418 1.41 -12.22 -17.99
C ALA A 418 1.75 -12.08 -16.49
N ILE A 419 0.83 -12.44 -15.60
CA ILE A 419 1.06 -12.48 -14.14
C ILE A 419 2.25 -13.39 -13.79
N ALA A 420 2.30 -14.59 -14.39
CA ALA A 420 3.29 -15.61 -14.05
C ALA A 420 4.68 -15.36 -14.68
N ASN A 421 4.74 -14.74 -15.87
CA ASN A 421 5.97 -14.72 -16.65
C ASN A 421 6.53 -13.31 -16.92
N ASP A 422 5.70 -12.26 -16.90
CA ASP A 422 6.12 -10.92 -17.29
C ASP A 422 6.38 -9.99 -16.10
N VAL A 423 5.91 -10.37 -14.89
CA VAL A 423 5.89 -9.47 -13.73
C VAL A 423 6.67 -10.06 -12.55
N GLN A 424 7.56 -9.25 -11.99
CA GLN A 424 8.20 -9.53 -10.71
C GLN A 424 7.30 -9.03 -9.55
N TRP A 425 6.84 -9.94 -8.70
CA TRP A 425 6.01 -9.62 -7.54
C TRP A 425 6.85 -9.49 -6.28
N ILE A 426 6.76 -8.36 -5.59
CA ILE A 426 7.49 -8.03 -4.37
C ILE A 426 6.49 -7.58 -3.30
N PRO A 427 6.25 -8.35 -2.24
CA PRO A 427 6.69 -9.74 -1.98
C PRO A 427 6.10 -10.76 -2.98
N SER A 428 6.72 -11.93 -3.06
CA SER A 428 6.32 -13.00 -4.01
C SER A 428 4.89 -13.52 -3.84
N TRP A 429 4.29 -13.40 -2.64
CA TRP A 429 2.88 -13.80 -2.42
C TRP A 429 1.88 -12.99 -3.26
N GLY A 430 2.30 -11.82 -3.76
CA GLY A 430 1.48 -10.98 -4.65
C GLY A 430 1.06 -11.69 -5.93
N GLU A 431 1.92 -12.57 -6.47
CA GLU A 431 1.63 -13.38 -7.66
C GLU A 431 0.40 -14.29 -7.42
N ALA A 432 0.47 -15.16 -6.40
CA ALA A 432 -0.62 -16.06 -6.10
C ALA A 432 -1.94 -15.32 -5.80
N ARG A 433 -1.83 -14.17 -5.12
CA ARG A 433 -3.01 -13.38 -4.79
C ARG A 433 -3.72 -12.82 -6.02
N ILE A 434 -3.00 -12.17 -6.93
CA ILE A 434 -3.63 -11.61 -8.13
C ILE A 434 -4.03 -12.71 -9.13
N HIS A 435 -3.24 -13.79 -9.21
CA HIS A 435 -3.56 -14.96 -10.04
C HIS A 435 -4.93 -15.52 -9.68
N ASN A 436 -5.17 -15.82 -8.40
CA ASN A 436 -6.45 -16.36 -7.96
C ASN A 436 -7.60 -15.38 -8.20
N MET A 437 -7.38 -14.08 -7.94
CA MET A 437 -8.38 -13.05 -8.21
C MET A 437 -8.76 -12.93 -9.68
N VAL A 438 -7.83 -13.16 -10.62
CA VAL A 438 -8.10 -13.12 -12.07
C VAL A 438 -8.67 -14.45 -12.56
N ALA A 439 -8.18 -15.58 -12.03
CA ALA A 439 -8.67 -16.91 -12.38
C ALA A 439 -10.17 -17.08 -12.09
N ASP A 440 -10.60 -16.61 -10.93
CA ASP A 440 -12.00 -16.72 -10.48
C ASP A 440 -12.86 -15.52 -10.84
N ARG A 441 -12.29 -14.54 -11.58
CA ARG A 441 -12.99 -13.29 -11.87
C ARG A 441 -14.13 -13.50 -12.87
N HIS A 442 -15.33 -13.08 -12.51
CA HIS A 442 -16.44 -12.94 -13.47
C HIS A 442 -16.21 -11.74 -14.40
N ASP A 443 -17.03 -11.62 -15.45
CA ASP A 443 -16.99 -10.49 -16.34
C ASP A 443 -17.13 -9.17 -15.59
N TRP A 444 -16.37 -8.19 -16.01
CA TRP A 444 -16.32 -6.89 -15.36
C TRP A 444 -17.51 -6.03 -15.79
N CYS A 445 -18.45 -5.75 -14.89
CA CYS A 445 -19.53 -4.77 -15.10
C CYS A 445 -18.92 -3.38 -15.12
N ILE A 446 -18.85 -2.78 -16.33
CA ILE A 446 -18.21 -1.48 -16.53
C ILE A 446 -19.19 -0.29 -16.52
N SER A 447 -20.50 -0.53 -16.56
CA SER A 447 -21.50 0.55 -16.58
C SER A 447 -21.93 0.98 -15.18
N ARG A 448 -22.09 2.29 -14.99
CA ARG A 448 -22.58 2.91 -13.76
C ARG A 448 -23.69 3.93 -14.10
N GLN A 449 -24.78 3.88 -13.33
CA GLN A 449 -25.94 4.78 -13.47
C GLN A 449 -25.70 6.09 -12.72
N ARG A 450 -24.61 6.76 -13.11
CA ARG A 450 -24.12 8.02 -12.52
C ARG A 450 -23.82 9.01 -13.63
N VAL A 451 -23.51 10.26 -13.27
CA VAL A 451 -23.24 11.31 -14.27
C VAL A 451 -21.80 11.86 -14.21
N TRP A 452 -21.11 11.69 -13.08
CA TRP A 452 -19.72 12.14 -12.92
C TRP A 452 -18.72 11.01 -13.25
N GLY A 453 -18.34 10.95 -14.50
CA GLY A 453 -17.40 9.99 -15.07
C GLY A 453 -17.36 10.11 -16.58
N VAL A 454 -16.55 9.25 -17.21
CA VAL A 454 -16.45 9.17 -18.67
C VAL A 454 -17.64 8.36 -19.21
N PRO A 455 -18.48 8.90 -20.08
CA PRO A 455 -19.64 8.17 -20.62
C PRO A 455 -19.21 7.00 -21.48
N ILE A 456 -20.05 5.97 -21.52
CA ILE A 456 -19.86 4.82 -22.43
C ILE A 456 -20.18 5.29 -23.85
N PRO A 457 -19.22 5.22 -24.80
CA PRO A 457 -19.33 5.85 -26.12
C PRO A 457 -20.17 5.02 -27.11
N ILE A 458 -21.38 4.67 -26.70
CA ILE A 458 -22.29 3.81 -27.50
C ILE A 458 -23.55 4.56 -27.87
N PHE A 459 -23.99 4.33 -29.08
CA PHE A 459 -25.23 4.87 -29.62
C PHE A 459 -26.23 3.76 -29.90
N TYR A 460 -27.51 4.05 -29.82
CA TYR A 460 -28.60 3.12 -30.16
C TYR A 460 -29.43 3.66 -31.29
N CYS A 461 -29.70 2.83 -32.28
CA CYS A 461 -30.66 3.15 -33.32
C CYS A 461 -32.08 3.27 -32.70
N GLU A 462 -32.77 4.36 -32.92
CA GLU A 462 -34.12 4.58 -32.38
C GLU A 462 -35.16 3.68 -33.07
N ASP A 463 -34.91 3.22 -34.30
CA ASP A 463 -35.84 2.39 -35.06
C ASP A 463 -35.82 0.92 -34.64
N CYS A 464 -34.63 0.34 -34.33
CA CYS A 464 -34.50 -1.09 -34.06
C CYS A 464 -33.79 -1.40 -32.76
N ASN A 465 -33.38 -0.39 -31.99
CA ASN A 465 -32.62 -0.49 -30.72
C ASN A 465 -31.28 -1.22 -30.83
N GLU A 466 -30.76 -1.40 -32.06
CA GLU A 466 -29.39 -1.95 -32.25
C GLU A 466 -28.36 -0.95 -31.75
N HIS A 467 -27.34 -1.45 -31.03
CA HIS A 467 -26.25 -0.60 -30.59
C HIS A 467 -25.22 -0.40 -31.70
N LEU A 468 -24.64 0.79 -31.75
CA LEU A 468 -23.63 1.20 -32.72
C LEU A 468 -22.34 1.55 -31.98
N VAL A 469 -21.30 0.78 -32.27
CA VAL A 469 -19.91 1.01 -31.82
C VAL A 469 -18.97 0.46 -32.89
N ASN A 470 -18.15 1.32 -33.46
CA ASN A 470 -17.13 0.95 -34.48
C ASN A 470 -16.03 2.02 -34.46
N ASP A 471 -14.98 1.81 -35.29
CA ASP A 471 -13.83 2.73 -35.33
C ASP A 471 -14.27 4.19 -35.64
N ASP A 472 -15.24 4.41 -36.55
CA ASP A 472 -15.68 5.76 -36.90
C ASP A 472 -16.36 6.47 -35.73
N THR A 473 -17.24 5.76 -35.00
CA THR A 473 -17.96 6.34 -33.85
C THR A 473 -17.02 6.56 -32.65
N ILE A 474 -16.08 5.64 -32.40
CA ILE A 474 -15.07 5.77 -31.37
C ILE A 474 -14.15 6.97 -31.64
N ASN A 475 -13.65 7.10 -32.87
CA ASN A 475 -12.80 8.24 -33.27
C ASN A 475 -13.56 9.56 -33.13
N ALA A 476 -14.82 9.62 -33.56
CA ALA A 476 -15.64 10.83 -33.44
C ALA A 476 -15.81 11.28 -31.99
N VAL A 477 -16.08 10.34 -31.07
CA VAL A 477 -16.19 10.64 -29.62
C VAL A 477 -14.84 11.03 -29.04
N ALA A 478 -13.76 10.31 -29.36
CA ALA A 478 -12.43 10.61 -28.85
C ALA A 478 -11.94 11.99 -29.32
N ASP A 479 -12.15 12.33 -30.61
CA ASP A 479 -11.80 13.65 -31.16
C ASP A 479 -12.60 14.79 -30.51
N LEU A 480 -13.87 14.53 -30.19
CA LEU A 480 -14.71 15.49 -29.47
C LEU A 480 -14.19 15.69 -28.05
N PHE A 481 -13.89 14.60 -27.33
CA PHE A 481 -13.39 14.67 -25.95
C PHE A 481 -11.99 15.31 -25.87
N ALA A 482 -11.13 15.09 -26.86
CA ALA A 482 -9.85 15.78 -26.93
C ALA A 482 -9.98 17.31 -27.03
N LYS A 483 -11.09 17.81 -27.57
CA LYS A 483 -11.34 19.24 -27.72
C LYS A 483 -12.11 19.85 -26.55
N GLU A 484 -13.16 19.18 -26.10
CA GLU A 484 -14.19 19.75 -25.23
C GLU A 484 -14.37 18.96 -23.91
N GLY A 485 -13.66 17.82 -23.76
CA GLY A 485 -13.83 16.92 -22.63
C GLY A 485 -15.12 16.13 -22.67
N SER A 486 -15.29 15.24 -21.70
CA SER A 486 -16.47 14.35 -21.64
C SER A 486 -17.79 15.07 -21.37
N ASP A 487 -17.79 16.32 -20.94
CA ASP A 487 -18.98 17.16 -20.79
C ASP A 487 -19.72 17.32 -22.13
N ALA A 488 -18.97 17.28 -23.23
CA ALA A 488 -19.51 17.34 -24.59
C ALA A 488 -20.54 16.24 -24.88
N TRP A 489 -20.44 15.07 -24.23
CA TRP A 489 -21.41 13.99 -24.38
C TRP A 489 -22.83 14.43 -23.99
N TRP A 490 -22.98 15.25 -22.96
CA TRP A 490 -24.28 15.75 -22.53
C TRP A 490 -24.68 17.07 -23.20
N ALA A 491 -23.70 17.83 -23.68
CA ALA A 491 -23.94 19.11 -24.32
C ALA A 491 -24.42 18.98 -25.78
N HIS A 492 -23.97 17.94 -26.51
CA HIS A 492 -24.32 17.74 -27.92
C HIS A 492 -25.31 16.59 -28.12
N SER A 493 -26.08 16.63 -29.21
CA SER A 493 -26.96 15.53 -29.63
C SER A 493 -26.19 14.38 -30.28
N ALA A 494 -26.82 13.22 -30.46
CA ALA A 494 -26.17 12.09 -31.12
C ALA A 494 -25.79 12.41 -32.57
N GLU A 495 -26.63 13.15 -33.27
CA GLU A 495 -26.41 13.55 -34.65
C GLU A 495 -25.26 14.56 -34.79
N GLU A 496 -25.02 15.40 -33.77
CA GLU A 496 -23.90 16.35 -33.79
C GLU A 496 -22.56 15.64 -33.55
N ILE A 497 -22.57 14.53 -32.79
CA ILE A 497 -21.36 13.75 -32.45
C ILE A 497 -21.01 12.77 -33.59
N LEU A 498 -22.03 12.09 -34.13
CA LEU A 498 -21.79 11.05 -35.11
C LEU A 498 -21.33 11.63 -36.47
N PRO A 499 -20.44 10.92 -37.20
CA PRO A 499 -20.07 11.31 -38.56
C PRO A 499 -21.27 11.48 -39.47
N GLN A 500 -21.23 12.49 -40.34
CA GLN A 500 -22.33 12.78 -41.25
C GLN A 500 -22.65 11.57 -42.13
N GLY A 501 -23.92 11.18 -42.20
CA GLY A 501 -24.40 10.06 -43.02
C GLY A 501 -24.29 8.70 -42.32
N THR A 502 -24.01 8.66 -41.02
CA THR A 502 -24.02 7.43 -40.20
C THR A 502 -25.39 6.73 -40.33
N LYS A 503 -25.36 5.41 -40.57
CA LYS A 503 -26.53 4.54 -40.65
C LYS A 503 -26.44 3.34 -39.75
N CYS A 504 -27.58 2.92 -39.22
CA CYS A 504 -27.66 1.66 -38.49
C CYS A 504 -27.28 0.46 -39.39
N PRO A 505 -26.34 -0.39 -38.98
CA PRO A 505 -25.91 -1.55 -39.79
C PRO A 505 -27.02 -2.60 -39.96
N LYS A 506 -28.02 -2.60 -39.08
CA LYS A 506 -29.08 -3.62 -39.07
C LYS A 506 -30.30 -3.15 -39.89
N CYS A 507 -30.78 -1.93 -39.71
CA CYS A 507 -32.01 -1.46 -40.36
C CYS A 507 -31.82 -0.28 -41.30
N GLY A 508 -30.63 0.34 -41.37
CA GLY A 508 -30.37 1.54 -42.18
C GLY A 508 -30.92 2.85 -41.61
N GLY A 509 -31.50 2.83 -40.41
CA GLY A 509 -32.02 4.02 -39.72
C GLY A 509 -30.91 5.05 -39.46
N THR A 510 -31.31 6.32 -39.33
CA THR A 510 -30.38 7.46 -39.21
C THR A 510 -30.55 8.25 -37.91
N HIS A 511 -31.53 7.86 -37.09
CA HIS A 511 -31.78 8.49 -35.80
C HIS A 511 -31.19 7.65 -34.67
N PHE A 512 -30.42 8.30 -33.79
CA PHE A 512 -29.68 7.62 -32.73
C PHE A 512 -29.87 8.35 -31.42
N ARG A 513 -29.99 7.57 -30.33
CA ARG A 513 -29.84 8.06 -28.97
C ARG A 513 -28.52 7.61 -28.38
N LYS A 514 -28.00 8.36 -27.42
CA LYS A 514 -26.76 8.05 -26.73
C LYS A 514 -27.01 7.14 -25.52
N GLU A 515 -25.97 6.36 -25.13
CA GLU A 515 -25.96 5.70 -23.82
C GLU A 515 -25.94 6.76 -22.70
N SER A 516 -26.63 6.46 -21.59
CA SER A 516 -26.71 7.34 -20.41
C SER A 516 -25.76 6.97 -19.29
N ASP A 517 -25.26 5.74 -19.30
CA ASP A 517 -24.36 5.24 -18.29
C ASP A 517 -22.92 5.72 -18.50
N ILE A 518 -22.18 5.87 -17.41
CA ILE A 518 -20.75 6.16 -17.43
C ILE A 518 -19.94 4.89 -17.19
N MET A 519 -18.65 4.93 -17.54
CA MET A 519 -17.71 3.86 -17.23
C MET A 519 -17.44 3.80 -15.72
N ASP A 520 -17.08 2.61 -15.26
CA ASP A 520 -16.52 2.37 -13.94
C ASP A 520 -15.22 3.17 -13.74
N VAL A 521 -15.07 3.84 -12.61
CA VAL A 521 -13.86 4.63 -12.29
C VAL A 521 -12.58 3.79 -12.33
N TRP A 522 -12.66 2.48 -12.08
CA TRP A 522 -11.53 1.57 -12.23
C TRP A 522 -11.10 1.37 -13.70
N PHE A 523 -11.99 1.64 -14.64
CA PHE A 523 -11.64 1.70 -16.06
C PHE A 523 -10.83 2.97 -16.37
N ASP A 524 -11.19 4.10 -15.74
CA ASP A 524 -10.46 5.36 -15.88
C ASP A 524 -9.02 5.19 -15.43
N SER A 525 -8.77 4.89 -14.15
CA SER A 525 -7.42 4.67 -13.62
C SER A 525 -6.73 3.45 -14.25
N GLY A 526 -7.48 2.40 -14.62
CA GLY A 526 -6.97 1.24 -15.34
C GLY A 526 -6.38 1.58 -16.70
N SER A 527 -6.86 2.64 -17.36
CA SER A 527 -6.37 3.11 -18.67
C SER A 527 -5.11 3.98 -18.58
N SER A 528 -4.60 4.28 -17.36
CA SER A 528 -3.48 5.19 -17.14
C SER A 528 -2.19 4.73 -17.84
N HIS A 529 -1.96 3.43 -17.97
CA HIS A 529 -0.81 2.90 -18.71
C HIS A 529 -0.80 3.36 -20.18
N ALA A 530 -1.98 3.46 -20.80
CA ALA A 530 -2.13 3.94 -22.18
C ALA A 530 -2.12 5.48 -22.22
N ALA A 531 -2.95 6.12 -21.39
CA ALA A 531 -3.12 7.57 -21.40
C ALA A 531 -1.91 8.36 -20.88
N VAL A 532 -1.01 7.72 -20.13
CA VAL A 532 0.15 8.38 -19.51
C VAL A 532 1.46 7.77 -19.99
N CYS A 533 1.70 6.47 -19.73
CA CYS A 533 3.01 5.87 -20.03
C CYS A 533 3.32 5.76 -21.52
N LYS A 534 2.30 5.62 -22.38
CA LYS A 534 2.47 5.54 -23.84
C LYS A 534 2.45 6.91 -24.53
N THR A 535 1.80 7.91 -23.94
CA THR A 535 1.62 9.21 -24.58
C THR A 535 2.72 10.21 -24.23
N ARG A 536 3.30 10.09 -23.04
CA ARG A 536 4.33 11.00 -22.56
C ARG A 536 5.72 10.53 -22.97
N PRO A 537 6.49 11.34 -23.74
CA PRO A 537 7.80 10.93 -24.26
C PRO A 537 8.87 10.72 -23.18
N GLU A 538 8.72 11.38 -22.03
CA GLU A 538 9.59 11.21 -20.87
C GLU A 538 9.40 9.86 -20.19
N LEU A 539 8.25 9.22 -20.31
CA LEU A 539 7.92 7.92 -19.71
C LEU A 539 8.25 6.75 -20.65
N ALA A 540 7.92 5.55 -20.22
CA ALA A 540 8.04 4.31 -21.01
C ALA A 540 6.90 3.35 -20.66
N TRP A 541 6.54 2.51 -21.61
CA TRP A 541 5.59 1.41 -21.44
C TRP A 541 6.22 0.08 -21.92
N PRO A 542 6.07 -1.03 -21.17
CA PRO A 542 5.54 -1.12 -19.80
C PRO A 542 6.38 -0.31 -18.81
N ALA A 543 5.74 0.18 -17.72
CA ALA A 543 6.46 0.82 -16.63
C ALA A 543 7.41 -0.19 -15.93
N ASP A 544 8.51 0.27 -15.37
CA ASP A 544 9.42 -0.61 -14.63
C ASP A 544 8.82 -1.07 -13.31
N MET A 545 8.02 -0.21 -12.66
CA MET A 545 7.41 -0.53 -11.37
C MET A 545 6.05 0.14 -11.16
N TYR A 546 5.11 -0.61 -10.56
CA TYR A 546 3.95 -0.11 -9.83
C TYR A 546 4.16 -0.34 -8.34
N LEU A 547 3.83 0.64 -7.50
CA LEU A 547 3.96 0.54 -6.05
C LEU A 547 2.70 1.06 -5.39
N GLU A 548 1.92 0.18 -4.73
CA GLU A 548 0.73 0.56 -3.98
C GLU A 548 0.49 -0.37 -2.78
N GLY A 549 -0.58 -0.10 -2.03
CA GLY A 549 -1.05 -0.95 -0.95
C GLY A 549 -1.60 -2.30 -1.41
N SER A 550 -1.69 -3.24 -0.49
CA SER A 550 -2.14 -4.62 -0.76
C SER A 550 -3.60 -4.72 -1.22
N ASP A 551 -4.43 -3.70 -0.98
CA ASP A 551 -5.80 -3.58 -1.51
C ASP A 551 -5.83 -3.42 -3.03
N GLN A 552 -4.78 -2.89 -3.64
CA GLN A 552 -4.73 -2.62 -5.07
C GLN A 552 -4.59 -3.87 -5.95
N HIS A 553 -4.39 -5.05 -5.37
CA HIS A 553 -4.54 -6.32 -6.11
C HIS A 553 -5.97 -6.52 -6.63
N ARG A 554 -6.97 -5.97 -5.93
CA ARG A 554 -8.37 -5.95 -6.38
C ARG A 554 -8.78 -4.60 -6.99
N GLY A 555 -7.89 -3.65 -7.03
CA GLY A 555 -8.08 -2.30 -7.57
C GLY A 555 -7.21 -2.04 -8.80
N TRP A 556 -6.35 -1.04 -8.71
CA TRP A 556 -5.56 -0.52 -9.82
C TRP A 556 -4.57 -1.50 -10.45
N PHE A 557 -3.90 -2.36 -9.66
CA PHE A 557 -3.03 -3.40 -10.23
C PHE A 557 -3.81 -4.30 -11.18
N GLN A 558 -5.04 -4.68 -10.80
CA GLN A 558 -5.85 -5.57 -11.60
C GLN A 558 -6.51 -4.85 -12.78
N SER A 559 -7.12 -3.68 -12.58
CA SER A 559 -7.78 -2.95 -13.67
C SER A 559 -6.79 -2.52 -14.75
N SER A 560 -5.59 -2.07 -14.36
CA SER A 560 -4.52 -1.72 -15.29
C SER A 560 -3.99 -2.94 -16.05
N LEU A 561 -3.86 -4.09 -15.39
CA LEU A 561 -3.49 -5.35 -16.03
C LEU A 561 -4.53 -5.78 -17.06
N LEU A 562 -5.81 -5.79 -16.68
CA LEU A 562 -6.89 -6.26 -17.55
C LEU A 562 -7.04 -5.40 -18.80
N THR A 563 -7.02 -4.07 -18.67
CA THR A 563 -7.09 -3.16 -19.82
C THR A 563 -5.86 -3.29 -20.72
N SER A 564 -4.67 -3.42 -20.14
CA SER A 564 -3.42 -3.58 -20.90
C SER A 564 -3.36 -4.92 -21.64
N VAL A 565 -3.70 -6.02 -20.98
CA VAL A 565 -3.72 -7.33 -21.65
C VAL A 565 -4.80 -7.39 -22.72
N ALA A 566 -5.98 -6.86 -22.44
CA ALA A 566 -7.07 -6.82 -23.43
C ALA A 566 -6.71 -6.04 -24.69
N THR A 567 -5.96 -4.94 -24.57
CA THR A 567 -5.60 -4.08 -25.72
C THR A 567 -4.25 -4.47 -26.35
N GLU A 568 -3.23 -4.76 -25.55
CA GLU A 568 -1.84 -4.92 -25.97
C GLU A 568 -1.30 -6.35 -25.84
N GLY A 569 -2.01 -7.25 -25.15
CA GLY A 569 -1.55 -8.64 -24.88
C GLY A 569 -0.39 -8.74 -23.88
N LYS A 570 -0.14 -7.70 -23.08
CA LYS A 570 0.99 -7.63 -22.14
C LYS A 570 0.61 -6.91 -20.86
N ALA A 571 1.32 -7.22 -19.77
CA ALA A 571 1.23 -6.47 -18.52
C ALA A 571 1.72 -5.02 -18.69
N PRO A 572 1.11 -4.03 -18.01
CA PRO A 572 1.51 -2.63 -18.09
C PRO A 572 2.74 -2.30 -17.24
N TYR A 573 3.22 -3.23 -16.45
CA TYR A 573 4.32 -3.10 -15.51
C TYR A 573 5.22 -4.34 -15.52
N ARG A 574 6.51 -4.15 -15.18
CA ARG A 574 7.52 -5.21 -15.06
C ARG A 574 7.68 -5.71 -13.62
N ALA A 575 7.43 -4.85 -12.65
CA ALA A 575 7.46 -5.21 -11.24
C ALA A 575 6.29 -4.57 -10.49
N VAL A 576 5.79 -5.27 -9.48
CA VAL A 576 4.80 -4.76 -8.52
C VAL A 576 5.37 -4.87 -7.12
N LEU A 577 5.56 -3.73 -6.48
CA LEU A 577 5.96 -3.64 -5.08
C LEU A 577 4.73 -3.31 -4.23
N THR A 578 4.44 -4.16 -3.24
CA THR A 578 3.25 -4.04 -2.41
C THR A 578 3.62 -3.68 -0.98
N HIS A 579 2.97 -2.66 -0.43
CA HIS A 579 3.06 -2.33 0.99
C HIS A 579 1.79 -2.74 1.75
N GLY A 580 1.94 -2.95 3.08
CA GLY A 580 0.83 -3.21 3.99
C GLY A 580 0.06 -1.93 4.35
N TYR A 581 -0.89 -2.07 5.27
CA TYR A 581 -1.66 -0.95 5.80
C TYR A 581 -0.94 -0.24 6.94
N VAL A 582 -1.33 1.00 7.17
CA VAL A 582 -0.92 1.73 8.38
C VAL A 582 -1.99 1.51 9.46
N VAL A 583 -1.54 0.97 10.59
CA VAL A 583 -2.38 0.63 11.74
C VAL A 583 -1.94 1.41 12.97
N ASP A 584 -2.80 1.48 14.01
CA ASP A 584 -2.44 2.14 15.26
C ASP A 584 -1.34 1.38 16.03
N GLY A 585 -0.88 1.93 17.16
CA GLY A 585 0.17 1.30 17.97
C GLY A 585 -0.17 -0.10 18.49
N GLU A 586 -1.45 -0.46 18.53
CA GLU A 586 -1.95 -1.77 18.95
C GLU A 586 -2.24 -2.73 17.77
N GLY A 587 -2.01 -2.27 16.53
CA GLY A 587 -2.22 -3.06 15.32
C GLY A 587 -3.65 -3.06 14.80
N ARG A 588 -4.48 -2.09 15.22
CA ARG A 588 -5.87 -1.95 14.78
C ARG A 588 -5.97 -0.97 13.61
N LYS A 589 -6.91 -1.21 12.72
CA LYS A 589 -7.23 -0.27 11.63
C LYS A 589 -7.59 1.10 12.21
N MET A 590 -6.98 2.14 11.66
CA MET A 590 -7.30 3.52 12.04
C MET A 590 -8.61 3.98 11.42
N SER A 591 -9.47 4.62 12.22
CA SER A 591 -10.70 5.25 11.76
C SER A 591 -11.06 6.46 12.60
N LYS A 592 -11.73 7.44 11.97
CA LYS A 592 -12.21 8.64 12.67
C LYS A 592 -13.24 8.30 13.75
N SER A 593 -14.05 7.28 13.55
CA SER A 593 -15.06 6.83 14.50
C SER A 593 -14.48 6.22 15.78
N VAL A 594 -13.31 5.59 15.69
CA VAL A 594 -12.58 5.03 16.84
C VAL A 594 -11.70 6.10 17.51
N GLY A 595 -11.37 7.19 16.79
CA GLY A 595 -10.54 8.28 17.33
C GLY A 595 -9.05 7.94 17.43
N ASN A 596 -8.59 6.89 16.72
CA ASN A 596 -7.21 6.42 16.73
C ASN A 596 -6.41 6.86 15.48
N THR A 597 -6.92 7.85 14.74
CA THR A 597 -6.26 8.35 13.52
C THR A 597 -5.09 9.27 13.86
N VAL A 598 -4.01 9.14 13.09
CA VAL A 598 -2.86 10.05 13.10
C VAL A 598 -2.82 10.74 11.74
N ALA A 599 -2.89 12.07 11.72
CA ALA A 599 -2.83 12.85 10.49
C ALA A 599 -1.38 13.23 10.15
N PRO A 600 -0.94 13.09 8.88
CA PRO A 600 0.41 13.51 8.48
C PRO A 600 0.72 14.95 8.83
N GLN A 601 -0.23 15.87 8.65
CA GLN A 601 -0.06 17.28 8.94
C GLN A 601 0.25 17.57 10.43
N GLU A 602 -0.37 16.80 11.35
CA GLU A 602 -0.10 16.91 12.79
C GLU A 602 1.31 16.43 13.14
N VAL A 603 1.75 15.33 12.52
CA VAL A 603 3.11 14.80 12.71
C VAL A 603 4.14 15.76 12.15
N ILE A 604 3.91 16.33 10.96
CA ILE A 604 4.79 17.30 10.32
C ILE A 604 4.91 18.56 11.19
N ALA A 605 3.80 19.06 11.72
CA ALA A 605 3.79 20.24 12.57
C ALA A 605 4.58 20.05 13.89
N GLN A 606 4.60 18.84 14.41
CA GLN A 606 5.27 18.53 15.68
C GLN A 606 6.73 18.06 15.48
N TYR A 607 7.00 17.24 14.48
CA TYR A 607 8.27 16.53 14.33
C TYR A 607 9.02 16.87 13.04
N GLY A 608 8.32 17.35 12.00
CA GLY A 608 8.83 17.52 10.65
C GLY A 608 8.58 16.32 9.73
N ALA A 609 8.70 16.53 8.43
CA ALA A 609 8.47 15.50 7.41
C ALA A 609 9.57 14.42 7.42
N ASP A 610 10.83 14.77 7.70
CA ASP A 610 11.93 13.81 7.79
C ASP A 610 11.68 12.72 8.85
N ILE A 611 10.90 12.99 9.90
CA ILE A 611 10.53 11.95 10.88
C ILE A 611 9.50 10.98 10.30
N ILE A 612 8.55 11.45 9.48
CA ILE A 612 7.62 10.53 8.76
C ILE A 612 8.39 9.70 7.74
N ARG A 613 9.35 10.30 7.03
CA ARG A 613 10.20 9.60 6.07
C ARG A 613 11.06 8.54 6.76
N LEU A 614 11.63 8.85 7.92
CA LEU A 614 12.37 7.88 8.74
C LEU A 614 11.45 6.76 9.25
N TRP A 615 10.20 7.09 9.65
CA TRP A 615 9.20 6.10 10.03
C TRP A 615 8.88 5.13 8.89
N ALA A 616 8.69 5.64 7.67
CA ALA A 616 8.44 4.81 6.49
C ALA A 616 9.58 3.83 6.20
N ALA A 617 10.83 4.19 6.53
CA ALA A 617 12.00 3.35 6.35
C ALA A 617 12.35 2.48 7.57
N SER A 618 11.73 2.69 8.73
CA SER A 618 12.15 2.06 10.00
C SER A 618 11.60 0.66 10.23
N SER A 619 10.59 0.26 9.50
CA SER A 619 9.88 -1.02 9.64
C SER A 619 9.76 -1.73 8.30
N ASP A 620 9.54 -3.05 8.34
CA ASP A 620 9.22 -3.79 7.12
C ASP A 620 7.81 -3.41 6.64
N TYR A 621 7.76 -2.46 5.70
CA TYR A 621 6.53 -1.94 5.14
C TYR A 621 5.79 -2.92 4.20
N LYS A 622 6.41 -4.05 3.84
CA LYS A 622 5.76 -5.12 3.08
C LYS A 622 4.66 -5.83 3.91
N ALA A 623 4.69 -5.64 5.24
CA ALA A 623 3.63 -5.97 6.19
C ALA A 623 2.94 -4.71 6.72
N ASP A 624 1.90 -4.86 7.55
CA ASP A 624 1.22 -3.74 8.18
C ASP A 624 2.14 -2.99 9.14
N ILE A 625 2.18 -1.67 9.03
CA ILE A 625 3.07 -0.81 9.83
C ILE A 625 2.30 -0.08 10.91
N ARG A 626 2.86 -0.10 12.11
CA ARG A 626 2.31 0.60 13.26
C ARG A 626 2.79 2.05 13.33
N ILE A 627 1.90 2.92 13.76
CA ILE A 627 2.22 4.29 14.11
C ILE A 627 1.58 4.68 15.45
N SER A 628 2.37 5.32 16.29
CA SER A 628 1.90 5.91 17.57
C SER A 628 2.81 7.07 17.97
N LYS A 629 2.39 7.86 18.95
CA LYS A 629 3.20 8.96 19.49
C LYS A 629 4.52 8.46 20.13
N GLU A 630 4.49 7.28 20.73
CA GLU A 630 5.66 6.63 21.32
C GLU A 630 6.67 6.22 20.25
N ILE A 631 6.20 5.60 19.15
CA ILE A 631 7.03 5.25 17.99
C ILE A 631 7.69 6.50 17.40
N LEU A 632 6.92 7.56 17.17
CA LEU A 632 7.44 8.81 16.62
C LEU A 632 8.47 9.48 17.55
N LYS A 633 8.27 9.40 18.87
CA LYS A 633 9.23 9.88 19.86
C LYS A 633 10.53 9.09 19.82
N GLN A 634 10.46 7.75 19.76
CA GLN A 634 11.65 6.90 19.63
C GLN A 634 12.43 7.20 18.34
N LEU A 635 11.73 7.35 17.23
CA LEU A 635 12.34 7.71 15.94
C LEU A 635 13.00 9.10 15.97
N SER A 636 12.42 10.04 16.70
CA SER A 636 13.06 11.35 16.91
C SER A 636 14.37 11.27 17.68
N GLU A 637 14.52 10.30 18.60
CA GLU A 637 15.81 10.05 19.30
C GLU A 637 16.83 9.43 18.33
N VAL A 638 16.42 8.48 17.49
CA VAL A 638 17.31 7.91 16.46
C VAL A 638 17.75 8.97 15.46
N TYR A 639 16.81 9.75 14.94
CA TYR A 639 17.11 10.89 14.09
C TYR A 639 18.14 11.85 14.71
N ARG A 640 17.96 12.16 16.02
CA ARG A 640 18.89 13.04 16.76
C ARG A 640 20.29 12.48 16.81
N LYS A 641 20.46 11.16 16.99
CA LYS A 641 21.78 10.51 17.01
C LYS A 641 22.45 10.64 15.64
N ILE A 642 21.77 10.25 14.57
CA ILE A 642 22.28 10.38 13.20
C ILE A 642 22.68 11.82 12.90
N ARG A 643 21.79 12.76 13.15
CA ARG A 643 22.04 14.18 12.94
C ARG A 643 23.21 14.72 13.75
N ASN A 644 23.35 14.32 15.01
CA ASN A 644 24.43 14.76 15.87
C ASN A 644 25.79 14.23 15.41
N THR A 645 25.86 12.98 14.95
CA THR A 645 27.08 12.41 14.36
C THR A 645 27.53 13.25 13.16
N ILE A 646 26.63 13.49 12.20
CA ILE A 646 26.94 14.28 10.99
C ILE A 646 27.30 15.72 11.39
N ARG A 647 26.57 16.33 12.31
CA ARG A 647 26.85 17.69 12.79
C ARG A 647 28.22 17.81 13.46
N TYR A 648 28.63 16.80 14.21
CA TYR A 648 29.95 16.75 14.83
C TYR A 648 31.05 16.70 13.77
N ILE A 649 30.90 15.85 12.77
CA ILE A 649 31.84 15.75 11.62
C ILE A 649 31.89 17.08 10.87
N LEU A 650 30.73 17.65 10.51
CA LEU A 650 30.63 18.92 9.80
C LEU A 650 31.32 20.07 10.56
N GLY A 651 31.17 20.11 11.87
CA GLY A 651 31.83 21.12 12.73
C GLY A 651 33.36 20.98 12.76
N ASN A 652 33.85 19.74 12.75
CA ASN A 652 35.29 19.45 12.84
C ASN A 652 36.02 19.39 11.49
N THR A 653 35.27 19.52 10.38
CA THR A 653 35.84 19.63 9.03
C THR A 653 35.71 21.05 8.45
N ASN A 654 35.30 22.04 9.25
CA ASN A 654 35.07 23.41 8.79
C ASN A 654 36.34 24.12 8.31
N ASP A 655 37.52 23.82 8.88
CA ASP A 655 38.84 24.35 8.48
C ASP A 655 39.58 23.46 7.53
N PHE A 656 38.97 22.41 7.00
CA PHE A 656 39.53 21.43 6.09
C PHE A 656 39.13 21.74 4.64
N ASN A 657 40.13 21.68 3.76
CA ASN A 657 39.92 21.77 2.32
C ASN A 657 40.37 20.45 1.67
N TYR A 658 39.39 19.66 1.18
CA TYR A 658 39.64 18.34 0.67
C TYR A 658 40.63 18.30 -0.50
N GLU A 659 40.64 19.33 -1.35
CA GLU A 659 41.55 19.41 -2.51
C GLU A 659 43.03 19.64 -2.11
N ILE A 660 43.25 20.23 -0.95
CA ILE A 660 44.59 20.65 -0.49
C ILE A 660 45.10 19.82 0.69
N ASP A 661 44.21 19.55 1.63
CA ASP A 661 44.58 18.97 2.94
C ASP A 661 44.40 17.44 3.01
N LYS A 662 43.87 16.81 1.94
CA LYS A 662 43.63 15.37 1.89
C LYS A 662 44.90 14.57 2.15
N VAL A 663 44.82 13.57 3.01
CA VAL A 663 45.83 12.53 3.21
C VAL A 663 45.39 11.28 2.41
N GLU A 664 46.31 10.71 1.63
CA GLU A 664 46.00 9.49 0.87
C GLU A 664 45.79 8.29 1.81
N PHE A 665 44.85 7.41 1.49
CA PHE A 665 44.42 6.28 2.32
C PHE A 665 45.60 5.44 2.84
N LYS A 666 46.56 5.11 1.99
CA LYS A 666 47.77 4.33 2.37
C LYS A 666 48.66 5.00 3.41
N ASP A 667 48.62 6.33 3.48
CA ASP A 667 49.43 7.15 4.36
C ASP A 667 48.70 7.55 5.66
N MET A 668 47.39 7.28 5.73
CA MET A 668 46.56 7.60 6.90
C MET A 668 46.95 6.77 8.12
N LEU A 669 46.64 7.27 9.29
CA LEU A 669 46.69 6.52 10.51
C LEU A 669 45.76 5.30 10.51
N GLU A 670 46.18 4.24 11.16
CA GLU A 670 45.47 2.97 11.06
C GLU A 670 43.98 3.03 11.51
N LEU A 671 43.70 3.77 12.59
CA LEU A 671 42.34 3.97 13.08
C LEU A 671 41.45 4.69 12.03
N ASP A 672 42.01 5.64 11.27
CA ASP A 672 41.27 6.36 10.23
C ASP A 672 40.99 5.45 9.01
N ARG A 673 41.98 4.57 8.67
CA ARG A 673 41.78 3.54 7.65
C ARG A 673 40.71 2.52 8.07
N TRP A 674 40.68 2.12 9.31
CA TRP A 674 39.60 1.29 9.86
C TRP A 674 38.25 1.94 9.73
N ALA A 675 38.09 3.20 10.07
CA ALA A 675 36.82 3.91 9.95
C ALA A 675 36.33 4.01 8.48
N LEU A 676 37.24 4.25 7.53
CA LEU A 676 36.92 4.27 6.12
C LEU A 676 36.59 2.87 5.57
N MET A 677 37.26 1.81 6.05
CA MET A 677 36.94 0.42 5.75
C MET A 677 35.49 0.08 6.20
N HIS A 678 35.13 0.39 7.44
CA HIS A 678 33.77 0.20 7.93
C HIS A 678 32.72 0.98 7.13
N MET A 679 33.08 2.15 6.61
CA MET A 679 32.23 2.88 5.66
C MET A 679 32.03 2.09 4.35
N GLN A 680 33.03 1.36 3.85
CA GLN A 680 32.85 0.52 2.65
C GLN A 680 31.90 -0.67 2.93
N LEU A 681 32.02 -1.29 4.12
CA LEU A 681 31.13 -2.38 4.55
C LEU A 681 29.69 -1.87 4.66
N LEU A 682 29.49 -0.70 5.27
CA LEU A 682 28.18 -0.06 5.34
C LEU A 682 27.60 0.24 3.95
N LYS A 683 28.41 0.73 3.00
CA LYS A 683 27.94 0.96 1.62
C LYS A 683 27.41 -0.31 0.96
N LYS A 684 28.10 -1.45 1.13
CA LYS A 684 27.62 -2.74 0.60
C LYS A 684 26.28 -3.13 1.19
N GLU A 685 26.15 -3.05 2.53
CA GLU A 685 24.91 -3.39 3.22
C GLU A 685 23.74 -2.48 2.83
N VAL A 686 23.97 -1.18 2.83
CA VAL A 686 22.94 -0.18 2.47
C VAL A 686 22.55 -0.30 1.01
N SER A 687 23.49 -0.51 0.11
CA SER A 687 23.18 -0.69 -1.32
C SER A 687 22.33 -1.94 -1.55
N ALA A 688 22.68 -3.07 -0.90
CA ALA A 688 21.89 -4.30 -0.97
C ALA A 688 20.46 -4.10 -0.44
N ALA A 689 20.31 -3.36 0.66
CA ALA A 689 19.01 -3.06 1.25
C ALA A 689 18.12 -2.16 0.33
N TYR A 690 18.72 -1.20 -0.37
CA TYR A 690 17.97 -0.41 -1.36
C TYR A 690 17.56 -1.27 -2.57
N GLU A 691 18.44 -2.14 -3.06
CA GLU A 691 18.12 -3.00 -4.22
C GLU A 691 17.03 -4.03 -3.91
N SER A 692 17.00 -4.56 -2.69
CA SER A 692 15.95 -5.49 -2.25
C SER A 692 14.68 -4.78 -1.76
N TYR A 693 14.69 -3.45 -1.71
CA TYR A 693 13.62 -2.65 -1.12
C TYR A 693 13.35 -2.97 0.35
N ASP A 694 14.40 -3.31 1.13
CA ASP A 694 14.33 -3.63 2.56
C ASP A 694 14.83 -2.44 3.41
N PHE A 695 14.12 -1.33 3.37
CA PHE A 695 14.58 -0.07 3.95
C PHE A 695 14.78 -0.12 5.47
N HIS A 696 14.14 -1.04 6.18
CA HIS A 696 14.37 -1.24 7.60
C HIS A 696 15.80 -1.77 7.89
N VAL A 697 16.40 -2.52 6.97
CA VAL A 697 17.79 -3.00 7.09
C VAL A 697 18.74 -1.80 7.04
N LEU A 698 18.59 -0.94 6.02
CA LEU A 698 19.43 0.27 5.92
C LEU A 698 19.24 1.22 7.12
N TYR A 699 18.03 1.33 7.64
CA TYR A 699 17.76 2.14 8.83
C TYR A 699 18.57 1.65 10.04
N HIS A 700 18.57 0.34 10.29
CA HIS A 700 19.32 -0.25 11.40
C HIS A 700 20.82 -0.13 11.18
N ALA A 701 21.32 -0.41 9.98
CA ALA A 701 22.74 -0.30 9.65
C ALA A 701 23.27 1.12 9.85
N ILE A 702 22.59 2.12 9.31
CA ILE A 702 22.96 3.54 9.45
C ILE A 702 22.89 4.00 10.92
N HIS A 703 21.82 3.62 11.64
CA HIS A 703 21.70 3.97 13.05
C HIS A 703 22.84 3.36 13.88
N ASN A 704 23.17 2.08 13.66
CA ASN A 704 24.28 1.40 14.35
C ASN A 704 25.61 2.08 14.03
N PHE A 705 25.92 2.27 12.77
CA PHE A 705 27.14 2.94 12.33
C PHE A 705 27.31 4.32 12.98
N CYS A 706 26.28 5.17 12.91
CA CYS A 706 26.33 6.51 13.48
C CYS A 706 26.44 6.52 15.01
N SER A 707 25.70 5.64 15.71
CA SER A 707 25.62 5.68 17.17
C SER A 707 26.72 4.89 17.88
N VAL A 708 27.11 3.74 17.35
CA VAL A 708 28.09 2.85 17.97
C VAL A 708 29.46 3.08 17.37
N GLU A 709 29.65 2.80 16.10
CA GLU A 709 30.97 2.82 15.47
C GLU A 709 31.54 4.25 15.42
N MET A 710 30.74 5.23 15.00
CA MET A 710 31.17 6.60 14.93
C MET A 710 31.13 7.31 16.28
N SER A 711 29.95 7.51 16.86
CA SER A 711 29.84 8.40 18.04
C SER A 711 30.43 7.83 19.31
N SER A 712 30.23 6.52 19.59
CA SER A 712 30.71 5.90 20.83
C SER A 712 32.16 5.42 20.76
N TYR A 713 32.73 5.32 19.56
CA TYR A 713 34.06 4.80 19.37
C TYR A 713 34.96 5.76 18.59
N TYR A 714 34.88 5.82 17.27
CA TYR A 714 35.82 6.56 16.45
C TYR A 714 35.90 8.06 16.78
N LEU A 715 34.79 8.76 16.76
CA LEU A 715 34.75 10.20 17.02
C LEU A 715 35.07 10.57 18.47
N ASP A 716 34.82 9.64 19.42
CA ASP A 716 35.15 9.86 20.82
C ASP A 716 36.66 9.85 21.01
N ILE A 717 37.36 8.89 20.40
CA ILE A 717 38.83 8.79 20.42
C ILE A 717 39.47 10.00 19.72
N LEU A 718 38.89 10.49 18.63
CA LEU A 718 39.44 11.59 17.83
C LEU A 718 39.44 12.96 18.53
N LYS A 719 38.71 13.12 19.64
CA LYS A 719 38.57 14.43 20.32
C LYS A 719 39.90 15.04 20.65
N ASP A 720 40.84 14.28 21.15
CA ASP A 720 42.16 14.78 21.47
C ASP A 720 42.93 15.27 20.22
N ARG A 721 42.91 14.52 19.13
CA ARG A 721 43.55 14.97 17.85
C ARG A 721 42.86 16.22 17.28
N LEU A 722 41.54 16.28 17.32
CA LEU A 722 40.79 17.37 16.72
C LEU A 722 40.94 18.70 17.48
N TYR A 723 41.04 18.64 18.83
CA TYR A 723 41.02 19.86 19.67
C TYR A 723 42.38 20.25 20.23
N ALA A 724 43.30 19.28 20.40
CA ALA A 724 44.59 19.54 21.04
C ALA A 724 45.79 19.60 20.11
N TYR A 725 45.72 18.95 18.93
CA TYR A 725 46.79 19.00 17.94
C TYR A 725 46.79 20.29 17.15
N LYS A 726 47.91 20.59 16.46
CA LYS A 726 48.03 21.73 15.56
C LYS A 726 47.08 21.60 14.39
N ALA A 727 46.52 22.72 13.90
CA ALA A 727 45.50 22.73 12.88
C ALA A 727 45.93 22.01 11.58
N ASP A 728 47.18 22.12 11.20
CA ASP A 728 47.77 21.58 9.98
C ASP A 728 48.59 20.31 10.23
N SER A 729 48.48 19.65 11.44
CA SER A 729 49.21 18.43 11.72
C SER A 729 48.71 17.28 10.88
N PHE A 730 49.60 16.38 10.53
CA PHE A 730 49.31 15.17 9.77
C PHE A 730 48.22 14.31 10.42
N GLU A 731 48.33 14.11 11.73
CA GLU A 731 47.37 13.30 12.50
C GLU A 731 45.94 13.89 12.47
N ARG A 732 45.85 15.21 12.52
CA ARG A 732 44.55 15.91 12.44
C ARG A 732 43.98 15.86 11.03
N ARG A 733 44.81 16.09 10.00
CA ARG A 733 44.43 16.00 8.59
C ARG A 733 44.04 14.60 8.17
N SER A 734 44.73 13.56 8.69
CA SER A 734 44.33 12.17 8.51
C SER A 734 42.88 11.92 9.00
N ALA A 735 42.61 12.32 10.24
CA ALA A 735 41.27 12.19 10.82
C ALA A 735 40.21 13.01 10.04
N GLN A 736 40.53 14.26 9.66
CA GLN A 736 39.59 15.11 8.91
C GLN A 736 39.29 14.56 7.52
N THR A 737 40.28 13.95 6.85
CA THR A 737 40.06 13.31 5.55
C THR A 737 39.07 12.14 5.69
N ALA A 738 39.29 11.26 6.67
CA ALA A 738 38.41 10.14 6.92
C ALA A 738 36.98 10.60 7.28
N MET A 739 36.85 11.59 8.19
CA MET A 739 35.55 12.16 8.55
C MET A 739 34.85 12.80 7.36
N TYR A 740 35.56 13.49 6.50
CA TYR A 740 34.99 14.14 5.33
C TYR A 740 34.46 13.11 4.31
N GLU A 741 35.24 12.08 4.00
CA GLU A 741 34.80 11.01 3.10
C GLU A 741 33.60 10.25 3.67
N ILE A 742 33.60 9.93 4.97
CA ILE A 742 32.48 9.30 5.66
C ILE A 742 31.23 10.18 5.58
N MET A 743 31.37 11.49 5.85
CA MET A 743 30.24 12.41 5.78
C MET A 743 29.65 12.51 4.39
N LEU A 744 30.51 12.62 3.35
CA LEU A 744 30.10 12.68 1.96
C LEU A 744 29.27 11.47 1.57
N ASP A 745 29.74 10.28 1.88
CA ASP A 745 29.07 9.01 1.59
C ASP A 745 27.75 8.89 2.37
N LEU A 746 27.75 9.19 3.68
CA LEU A 746 26.54 9.16 4.51
C LEU A 746 25.45 10.10 4.00
N VAL A 747 25.83 11.31 3.62
CA VAL A 747 24.86 12.32 3.15
C VAL A 747 24.16 11.84 1.89
N VAL A 748 24.89 11.28 0.94
CA VAL A 748 24.31 10.74 -0.31
C VAL A 748 23.45 9.50 -0.03
N MET A 749 23.92 8.56 0.81
CA MET A 749 23.18 7.32 1.10
C MET A 749 21.91 7.56 1.90
N ILE A 750 21.88 8.56 2.77
CA ILE A 750 20.73 8.86 3.62
C ILE A 750 19.74 9.83 2.94
N ALA A 751 20.18 10.59 1.94
CA ALA A 751 19.36 11.60 1.27
C ALA A 751 17.99 11.07 0.75
N PRO A 752 17.87 9.85 0.22
CA PRO A 752 16.58 9.31 -0.15
C PRO A 752 15.60 9.21 1.02
N VAL A 753 16.07 8.99 2.24
CA VAL A 753 15.23 8.84 3.45
C VAL A 753 15.07 10.16 4.19
N LEU A 754 16.17 10.81 4.62
CA LEU A 754 16.18 12.08 5.35
C LEU A 754 16.47 13.26 4.41
N SER A 755 15.57 13.48 3.48
CA SER A 755 15.78 14.38 2.34
C SER A 755 16.08 15.83 2.73
N PHE A 756 15.35 16.38 3.68
CA PHE A 756 15.56 17.76 4.11
C PHE A 756 16.84 17.93 4.92
N THR A 757 17.10 16.99 5.82
CA THR A 757 18.29 17.03 6.68
C THR A 757 19.57 16.87 5.84
N MET A 758 19.57 16.00 4.86
CA MET A 758 20.77 15.76 4.03
C MET A 758 21.00 16.91 3.04
N GLU A 759 19.94 17.53 2.53
CA GLU A 759 20.09 18.78 1.77
C GLU A 759 20.65 19.89 2.66
N GLU A 760 20.17 20.03 3.91
CA GLU A 760 20.73 20.99 4.87
C GLU A 760 22.24 20.77 5.07
N VAL A 761 22.64 19.51 5.32
CA VAL A 761 24.07 19.17 5.48
C VAL A 761 24.85 19.52 4.23
N TRP A 762 24.33 19.16 3.05
CA TRP A 762 24.95 19.44 1.75
C TRP A 762 25.22 20.92 1.53
N GLN A 763 24.27 21.78 1.91
CA GLN A 763 24.42 23.22 1.77
C GLN A 763 25.45 23.80 2.76
N PHE A 764 25.67 23.16 3.90
CA PHE A 764 26.67 23.60 4.91
C PHE A 764 28.05 22.99 4.69
N MET A 765 28.20 21.92 3.89
CA MET A 765 29.49 21.31 3.61
C MET A 765 30.39 22.23 2.77
N LYS A 766 31.67 22.34 3.15
CA LYS A 766 32.69 22.82 2.23
C LYS A 766 32.96 21.75 1.20
N LYS A 767 32.64 22.03 -0.02
CA LYS A 767 32.76 21.09 -1.13
C LYS A 767 33.43 21.76 -2.33
N PRO A 768 34.14 21.01 -3.19
CA PRO A 768 34.69 21.50 -4.46
C PRO A 768 33.60 22.16 -5.31
N ALA A 769 33.96 23.21 -6.05
CA ALA A 769 33.02 23.91 -6.93
C ALA A 769 32.47 23.04 -8.08
N SER A 770 33.11 21.92 -8.36
CA SER A 770 32.66 20.91 -9.34
C SER A 770 31.50 20.03 -8.87
N MET A 771 31.23 20.01 -7.56
CA MET A 771 30.10 19.25 -7.02
C MET A 771 28.77 19.97 -7.28
N PRO A 772 27.67 19.22 -7.49
CA PRO A 772 26.36 19.78 -7.81
C PRO A 772 25.79 20.61 -6.65
N GLU A 773 24.84 21.47 -6.99
CA GLU A 773 24.20 22.37 -6.04
C GLU A 773 23.28 21.67 -5.03
N SER A 774 22.77 20.48 -5.36
CA SER A 774 21.93 19.67 -4.49
C SER A 774 22.47 18.24 -4.33
N VAL A 775 22.28 17.68 -3.15
CA VAL A 775 22.64 16.27 -2.85
C VAL A 775 21.91 15.28 -3.76
N PHE A 776 20.71 15.63 -4.23
CA PHE A 776 19.90 14.76 -5.11
C PHE A 776 20.46 14.64 -6.54
N MET A 777 21.49 15.40 -6.87
CA MET A 777 22.20 15.30 -8.15
C MET A 777 23.49 14.48 -8.03
N MET A 778 23.83 13.98 -6.84
CA MET A 778 25.02 13.18 -6.63
C MET A 778 24.83 11.75 -7.12
N PRO A 779 25.86 11.15 -7.72
CA PRO A 779 25.86 9.72 -8.00
C PRO A 779 25.93 8.92 -6.69
N TRP A 780 25.47 7.67 -6.76
CA TRP A 780 25.61 6.73 -5.65
C TRP A 780 27.09 6.47 -5.34
N PRO A 781 27.51 6.47 -4.07
CA PRO A 781 28.90 6.32 -3.73
C PRO A 781 29.40 4.89 -4.03
N GLU A 782 30.41 4.79 -4.86
CA GLU A 782 31.03 3.50 -5.19
C GLU A 782 31.77 2.91 -3.99
N CYS A 783 31.74 1.58 -3.88
CA CYS A 783 32.56 0.86 -2.89
C CYS A 783 34.01 0.81 -3.36
N LYS A 784 34.91 1.29 -2.52
CA LYS A 784 36.38 1.20 -2.76
C LYS A 784 36.88 -0.11 -2.14
N GLU A 785 36.90 -1.17 -2.95
CA GLU A 785 37.32 -2.51 -2.48
C GLU A 785 38.74 -2.52 -1.92
N GLU A 786 39.61 -1.64 -2.45
CA GLU A 786 40.99 -1.49 -1.98
C GLU A 786 41.12 -0.93 -0.55
N TYR A 787 40.03 -0.43 0.03
CA TYR A 787 40.00 0.00 1.43
C TYR A 787 39.63 -1.13 2.40
N ILE A 788 39.18 -2.28 1.89
CA ILE A 788 38.76 -3.42 2.71
C ILE A 788 40.00 -4.28 2.99
N ASP A 789 40.32 -4.44 4.27
CA ASP A 789 41.47 -5.22 4.79
C ASP A 789 40.99 -6.09 5.96
N GLU A 790 40.77 -7.37 5.67
CA GLU A 790 40.30 -8.35 6.67
C GLU A 790 41.24 -8.50 7.90
N ALA A 791 42.53 -8.28 7.71
CA ALA A 791 43.49 -8.34 8.82
C ALA A 791 43.33 -7.12 9.73
N LEU A 792 43.08 -5.95 9.14
CA LEU A 792 42.79 -4.71 9.85
C LEU A 792 41.48 -4.83 10.62
N GLU A 793 40.43 -5.34 9.96
CA GLU A 793 39.12 -5.58 10.55
C GLU A 793 39.25 -6.47 11.79
N SER A 794 39.80 -7.66 11.64
CA SER A 794 39.99 -8.62 12.73
C SER A 794 40.82 -8.05 13.89
N LYS A 795 41.89 -7.30 13.62
CA LYS A 795 42.70 -6.64 14.64
C LYS A 795 41.90 -5.67 15.49
N TRP A 796 41.11 -4.79 14.82
CA TRP A 796 40.35 -3.74 15.50
C TRP A 796 39.12 -4.28 16.19
N ASP A 797 38.45 -5.29 15.67
CA ASP A 797 37.31 -5.94 16.33
C ASP A 797 37.76 -6.55 17.67
N ASN A 798 38.85 -7.28 17.65
CA ASN A 798 39.44 -7.83 18.87
C ASN A 798 39.90 -6.72 19.85
N PHE A 799 40.47 -5.62 19.34
CA PHE A 799 40.82 -4.48 20.20
C PHE A 799 39.59 -3.81 20.81
N ILE A 800 38.49 -3.67 20.07
CA ILE A 800 37.23 -3.10 20.56
C ILE A 800 36.65 -3.95 21.69
N GLU A 801 36.71 -5.30 21.57
CA GLU A 801 36.32 -6.20 22.66
C GLU A 801 37.18 -5.99 23.93
N ILE A 802 38.51 -5.95 23.76
CA ILE A 802 39.45 -5.69 24.87
C ILE A 802 39.15 -4.33 25.50
N ARG A 803 38.96 -3.28 24.68
CA ARG A 803 38.62 -1.94 25.12
C ARG A 803 37.32 -1.90 25.92
N SER A 804 36.30 -2.68 25.50
CA SER A 804 35.02 -2.78 26.19
C SER A 804 35.20 -3.30 27.63
N GLU A 805 36.07 -4.33 27.82
CA GLU A 805 36.39 -4.87 29.15
C GLU A 805 37.16 -3.85 30.01
N ILE A 806 38.14 -3.17 29.44
CA ILE A 806 38.91 -2.11 30.14
C ILE A 806 37.95 -0.98 30.53
N THR A 807 37.07 -0.54 29.66
CA THR A 807 36.09 0.53 29.94
C THR A 807 35.13 0.15 31.07
N ARG A 808 34.76 -1.13 31.19
CA ARG A 808 33.93 -1.64 32.30
C ARG A 808 34.64 -1.50 33.65
N VAL A 809 35.95 -1.78 33.68
CA VAL A 809 36.77 -1.60 34.88
C VAL A 809 36.92 -0.10 35.22
N LEU A 810 37.13 0.75 34.21
CA LEU A 810 37.18 2.20 34.38
C LEU A 810 35.87 2.75 34.97
N GLU A 811 34.72 2.29 34.51
CA GLU A 811 33.41 2.69 35.05
C GLU A 811 33.21 2.17 36.48
N GLY A 812 33.76 1.01 36.82
CA GLY A 812 33.84 0.48 38.19
C GLY A 812 34.62 1.41 39.09
N ALA A 813 35.80 1.85 38.67
CA ALA A 813 36.68 2.77 39.40
C ALA A 813 36.01 4.16 39.55
N ARG A 814 35.25 4.61 38.55
CA ARG A 814 34.46 5.87 38.60
C ARG A 814 33.34 5.79 39.63
N ARG A 815 32.59 4.68 39.67
CA ARG A 815 31.55 4.44 40.67
C ARG A 815 32.12 4.38 42.08
N ALA A 816 33.31 3.80 42.24
CA ALA A 816 34.08 3.76 43.49
C ALA A 816 34.71 5.11 43.87
N LYS A 817 34.60 6.13 43.00
CA LYS A 817 35.20 7.45 43.15
C LYS A 817 36.75 7.44 43.23
N THR A 818 37.40 6.42 42.68
CA THR A 818 38.83 6.39 42.51
C THR A 818 39.30 7.40 41.46
N ILE A 819 38.44 7.62 40.42
CA ILE A 819 38.62 8.62 39.39
C ILE A 819 37.28 9.39 39.21
N GLY A 820 37.34 10.62 38.76
CA GLY A 820 36.13 11.44 38.38
C GLY A 820 35.78 11.32 36.92
N HIS A 821 36.79 11.30 36.07
CA HIS A 821 36.70 11.21 34.62
C HIS A 821 37.72 10.19 34.10
N SER A 822 37.54 9.62 32.91
CA SER A 822 38.51 8.66 32.34
C SER A 822 39.88 9.30 32.15
N LEU A 823 39.97 10.56 31.80
CA LEU A 823 41.23 11.30 31.71
C LEU A 823 41.93 11.53 33.09
N ASP A 824 41.28 11.24 34.22
CA ASP A 824 41.92 11.27 35.54
C ASP A 824 42.63 9.94 35.85
N ALA A 825 42.58 8.97 34.93
CA ALA A 825 43.09 7.62 35.15
C ALA A 825 44.50 7.40 34.59
N LYS A 826 45.28 6.65 35.39
CA LYS A 826 46.43 5.85 34.97
C LYS A 826 45.99 4.39 34.95
N VAL A 827 46.21 3.70 33.82
CA VAL A 827 45.80 2.32 33.63
C VAL A 827 47.02 1.43 33.42
N GLU A 828 47.15 0.33 34.18
CA GLU A 828 48.09 -0.74 33.90
C GLU A 828 47.32 -1.95 33.37
N LEU A 829 47.71 -2.42 32.18
CA LEU A 829 47.07 -3.53 31.47
C LEU A 829 47.97 -4.76 31.61
N HIS A 830 47.57 -5.70 32.46
CA HIS A 830 48.23 -6.97 32.65
C HIS A 830 47.62 -8.00 31.69
N ALA A 831 48.42 -8.39 30.68
CA ALA A 831 47.92 -9.24 29.63
C ALA A 831 48.82 -10.41 29.29
N THR A 832 48.22 -11.48 28.75
CA THR A 832 48.89 -12.66 28.21
C THR A 832 48.19 -13.06 26.89
N GLY A 833 48.77 -14.04 26.16
CA GLY A 833 48.16 -14.63 24.98
C GLY A 833 47.72 -13.61 23.92
N GLU A 834 46.50 -13.74 23.48
CA GLU A 834 45.89 -12.90 22.40
C GLU A 834 45.77 -11.44 22.83
N ALA A 835 45.28 -11.17 24.04
CA ALA A 835 45.13 -9.81 24.54
C ALA A 835 46.48 -9.07 24.55
N LEU A 836 47.58 -9.73 24.99
CA LEU A 836 48.93 -9.16 24.96
C LEU A 836 49.38 -8.83 23.52
N ALA A 837 49.14 -9.72 22.56
CA ALA A 837 49.55 -9.51 21.17
C ALA A 837 48.84 -8.29 20.54
N ILE A 838 47.52 -8.18 20.77
CA ILE A 838 46.69 -7.07 20.27
C ILE A 838 47.08 -5.74 20.94
N LEU A 839 47.17 -5.69 22.26
CA LEU A 839 47.57 -4.49 23.00
C LEU A 839 48.98 -4.01 22.64
N ARG A 840 49.92 -4.94 22.42
CA ARG A 840 51.28 -4.65 21.97
C ARG A 840 51.33 -4.02 20.57
N SER A 841 50.43 -4.45 19.68
CA SER A 841 50.31 -3.89 18.32
C SER A 841 49.87 -2.43 18.29
N VAL A 842 49.31 -1.90 19.37
CA VAL A 842 48.82 -0.50 19.52
C VAL A 842 49.45 0.18 20.78
N GLU A 843 50.52 -0.35 21.31
CA GLU A 843 51.10 0.06 22.62
C GLU A 843 51.41 1.58 22.67
N GLY A 844 51.89 2.17 21.56
CA GLY A 844 52.20 3.60 21.51
C GLY A 844 50.97 4.51 21.62
N ASP A 845 49.80 4.02 21.29
CA ASP A 845 48.54 4.79 21.21
C ASP A 845 47.54 4.40 22.32
N LEU A 846 47.91 3.47 23.23
CA LEU A 846 46.98 2.93 24.22
C LEU A 846 46.27 3.99 25.06
N ALA A 847 47.00 5.02 25.52
CA ALA A 847 46.39 6.07 26.33
C ALA A 847 45.30 6.85 25.54
N THR A 848 45.59 7.15 24.28
CA THR A 848 44.63 7.83 23.38
C THR A 848 43.42 6.94 23.06
N LEU A 849 43.66 5.68 22.70
CA LEU A 849 42.63 4.70 22.33
C LEU A 849 41.69 4.35 23.50
N LEU A 850 42.21 4.39 24.73
CA LEU A 850 41.44 4.16 25.98
C LEU A 850 40.88 5.44 26.56
N ILE A 851 41.24 6.60 26.02
CA ILE A 851 40.85 7.96 26.50
C ILE A 851 41.22 8.13 27.98
N VAL A 852 42.48 7.81 28.32
CA VAL A 852 43.07 7.96 29.66
C VAL A 852 44.33 8.82 29.59
N SER A 853 44.79 9.36 30.72
CA SER A 853 46.00 10.16 30.77
C SER A 853 47.28 9.30 30.62
N GLN A 854 47.29 8.13 31.17
CA GLN A 854 48.46 7.22 31.16
C GLN A 854 48.00 5.78 30.99
N ALA A 855 48.67 5.04 30.13
CA ALA A 855 48.45 3.60 29.95
C ALA A 855 49.82 2.89 29.89
N LYS A 856 49.90 1.74 30.54
CA LYS A 856 51.09 0.92 30.55
C LYS A 856 50.71 -0.54 30.33
N LEU A 857 51.36 -1.18 29.38
CA LEU A 857 51.24 -2.61 29.15
C LEU A 857 52.22 -3.38 29.99
N VAL A 858 51.77 -4.43 30.69
CA VAL A 858 52.55 -5.31 31.52
C VAL A 858 52.29 -6.76 31.06
N GLU A 859 53.38 -7.45 30.71
CA GLU A 859 53.30 -8.86 30.35
C GLU A 859 53.05 -9.74 31.58
N GLY A 860 52.05 -10.61 31.54
CA GLY A 860 51.66 -11.48 32.64
C GLY A 860 50.41 -10.98 33.39
N LEU A 861 49.86 -11.82 34.23
CA LEU A 861 48.62 -11.55 34.97
C LEU A 861 48.85 -11.29 36.46
N ALA A 862 50.10 -11.06 36.87
CA ALA A 862 50.43 -10.77 38.25
C ALA A 862 50.09 -9.31 38.57
N GLY A 863 48.99 -9.10 39.28
CA GLY A 863 48.47 -7.77 39.64
C GLY A 863 47.15 -7.46 38.89
N GLY A 864 46.47 -6.39 39.33
CA GLY A 864 45.25 -5.93 38.73
C GLY A 864 43.97 -6.67 39.14
N VAL A 865 42.86 -6.08 38.79
CA VAL A 865 41.49 -6.61 38.96
C VAL A 865 41.13 -7.40 37.70
N GLU A 866 40.41 -8.49 37.86
CA GLU A 866 39.95 -9.29 36.71
C GLU A 866 39.06 -8.46 35.80
N ALA A 867 39.41 -8.46 34.51
CA ALA A 867 38.52 -7.95 33.49
C ALA A 867 37.41 -8.99 33.26
N THR A 868 36.18 -8.60 33.50
CA THR A 868 35.05 -9.52 33.33
C THR A 868 34.94 -9.94 31.87
N GLY A 869 34.95 -11.27 31.61
CA GLY A 869 34.77 -11.83 30.27
C GLY A 869 36.07 -12.29 29.58
N ARG A 870 37.26 -11.93 30.08
CA ARG A 870 38.57 -12.37 29.52
C ARG A 870 39.52 -12.87 30.57
N GLU A 871 39.96 -14.11 30.43
CA GLU A 871 40.93 -14.73 31.36
C GLU A 871 42.37 -14.24 31.12
N ASP A 872 42.64 -13.71 29.91
CA ASP A 872 43.97 -13.26 29.46
C ASP A 872 44.25 -11.77 29.74
N LEU A 873 43.34 -11.06 30.46
CA LEU A 873 43.44 -9.63 30.74
C LEU A 873 43.05 -9.29 32.18
N LYS A 874 43.92 -8.54 32.89
CA LYS A 874 43.61 -7.86 34.17
C LYS A 874 43.97 -6.39 34.08
N VAL A 875 43.22 -5.54 34.78
CA VAL A 875 43.35 -4.09 34.69
C VAL A 875 43.51 -3.46 36.06
N THR A 876 44.54 -2.63 36.24
CA THR A 876 44.68 -1.76 37.42
C THR A 876 44.34 -0.32 37.04
N VAL A 877 43.42 0.33 37.79
CA VAL A 877 43.05 1.73 37.59
C VAL A 877 43.47 2.52 38.84
N GLN A 878 44.26 3.56 38.61
CA GLN A 878 44.74 4.50 39.62
C GLN A 878 44.52 5.94 39.17
N ALA A 879 44.60 6.89 40.08
CA ALA A 879 44.64 8.31 39.71
C ALA A 879 45.90 8.60 38.86
N ALA A 880 45.75 9.38 37.83
CA ALA A 880 46.85 9.77 36.95
C ALA A 880 47.89 10.64 37.71
N GLU A 881 49.13 10.50 37.29
CA GLU A 881 50.27 11.20 37.85
C GLU A 881 50.51 12.54 37.09
N GLY A 882 51.09 13.55 37.82
CA GLY A 882 51.42 14.86 37.26
C GLY A 882 50.34 15.92 37.45
N GLU A 883 50.43 17.00 36.72
CA GLU A 883 49.49 18.13 36.74
C GLU A 883 48.54 18.06 35.54
N LYS A 884 47.31 18.58 35.69
CA LYS A 884 46.28 18.57 34.65
C LYS A 884 46.58 19.66 33.62
N CYS A 885 46.71 19.29 32.36
CA CYS A 885 46.84 20.26 31.27
C CYS A 885 45.53 20.96 31.00
N GLU A 886 45.51 22.30 31.02
CA GLU A 886 44.28 23.12 30.78
C GLU A 886 43.70 22.99 29.37
N ARG A 887 44.55 22.57 28.39
CA ARG A 887 44.10 22.45 26.97
C ARG A 887 43.58 21.06 26.65
N CYS A 888 44.34 19.98 26.87
CA CYS A 888 43.94 18.62 26.51
C CYS A 888 43.34 17.82 27.64
N TRP A 889 43.40 18.35 28.87
CA TRP A 889 42.85 17.78 30.12
C TRP A 889 43.48 16.48 30.59
N ILE A 890 44.56 16.02 29.92
CA ILE A 890 45.35 14.89 30.40
C ILE A 890 46.26 15.33 31.55
N TYR A 891 46.58 14.41 32.45
CA TYR A 891 47.59 14.66 33.50
C TYR A 891 48.96 14.33 32.93
N SER A 892 49.95 15.22 33.15
CA SER A 892 51.29 15.05 32.64
C SER A 892 52.30 15.73 33.59
N ASP A 893 53.46 15.10 33.72
CA ASP A 893 54.63 15.62 34.44
C ASP A 893 55.32 16.75 33.66
N THR A 894 54.91 17.01 32.43
CA THR A 894 55.42 18.07 31.56
C THR A 894 54.68 19.43 31.71
N VAL A 895 53.59 19.47 32.43
CA VAL A 895 52.89 20.70 32.73
C VAL A 895 53.80 21.59 33.61
N GLY A 896 53.87 22.88 33.33
CA GLY A 896 54.74 23.80 34.03
C GLY A 896 56.20 23.88 33.53
N LYS A 897 56.59 23.06 32.54
CA LYS A 897 57.96 23.06 32.00
C LYS A 897 58.18 24.02 30.83
N ASP A 898 57.16 24.50 30.16
CA ASP A 898 57.25 25.51 29.12
C ASP A 898 57.02 26.92 29.69
N ALA A 899 57.98 27.81 29.49
CA ALA A 899 57.97 29.14 30.05
C ALA A 899 56.87 30.06 29.41
N GLU A 900 56.56 29.88 28.18
CA GLU A 900 55.53 30.64 27.45
C GLU A 900 54.08 30.10 27.72
N HIS A 901 54.02 28.83 27.99
CA HIS A 901 52.73 28.14 28.20
C HIS A 901 52.77 27.25 29.46
N PRO A 902 52.87 27.83 30.66
CA PRO A 902 53.12 27.08 31.89
C PRO A 902 51.94 26.21 32.38
N THR A 903 50.72 26.40 31.87
CA THR A 903 49.50 25.68 32.27
C THR A 903 49.19 24.49 31.39
N VAL A 904 50.00 24.24 30.34
CA VAL A 904 49.78 23.15 29.40
C VAL A 904 50.92 22.18 29.33
N CYS A 905 50.69 20.96 28.91
CA CYS A 905 51.74 19.92 28.70
C CYS A 905 52.62 20.27 27.50
N ALA A 906 53.79 19.63 27.44
CA ALA A 906 54.79 19.89 26.36
C ALA A 906 54.22 19.72 24.96
N ARG A 907 53.36 18.72 24.74
CA ARG A 907 52.67 18.50 23.47
C ARG A 907 51.75 19.67 23.06
N CYS A 908 50.96 20.17 24.02
CA CYS A 908 50.09 21.30 23.81
C CYS A 908 50.84 22.61 23.62
N ALA A 909 51.94 22.80 24.33
CA ALA A 909 52.86 23.93 24.16
C ALA A 909 53.46 23.95 22.73
N ALA A 910 53.90 22.80 22.22
CA ALA A 910 54.39 22.63 20.85
C ALA A 910 53.32 22.93 19.81
N ALA A 911 52.04 22.56 20.08
CA ALA A 911 50.92 22.82 19.18
C ALA A 911 50.44 24.30 19.15
N LEU A 912 50.83 25.11 20.16
CA LEU A 912 50.54 26.55 20.25
C LEU A 912 51.63 27.39 19.58
N LYS A 913 52.85 26.84 19.42
CA LYS A 913 53.94 27.41 18.66
C LYS A 913 53.80 27.08 17.17
#